data_d026b22e4b48ba3cb9b6c18d1ffdae0a
#
_entry.id   d026b22e4b48ba3cb9b6c18d1ffdae0a
#
_cell.length_a   1.000
_cell.length_b   1.000
_cell.length_c   1.000
_cell.angle_alpha   90.00
_cell.angle_beta   90.00
_cell.angle_gamma   90.00
#
_symmetry.space_group_name_H-M   'P 1'
#
loop_
_entity.id
_entity.type
_entity.pdbx_description
1 polymer ?
#
loop_
_entity_poly.entity_id
_entity_poly.type
_entity_poly.pdbx_seq_one_letter_code
_entity_poly.pdbx_strand_id
1 'polypeptide(L)'
;MKKIILSFVALIAFVPATVFANEGMWFLMHIQRLNHRDMQKMGLQLTAEEIYSINNSSLKDAIVQFNGGCTAEMISKDGLVLTNHHCGYDAIAELSTTESNYLRDGFWAQNRKAELKPKSLYVRFFVRMDDVTKRMLAVVNDKMTEAEREAAINQETAKIQKENDGGGKYTVSVRPFFQGNEYYYFVYQDYKDVRLVGTPTESIGKFGGDTDNWEWPRHTGDFSMFRVYADANGNPAEYSENNVPLNPKHHLPISLKGVKENDYAMILGYPGRTNRWMPAEGIEQNVKYAYPAWVEGSKMGMDKMKVHMDKDAAVRLMYASKYAGVANYWKNRQGMIDALSKFKTADAKRKNEAKFNAWANKPANKAKYGEVVPTINKYYAMTNEKARHDNYLQQLLRTSAFGTISRGLGKQLEGYAKADVAKRAQLKPGLQEMIDGFFGEVYLPAEKDILAGQLALYNAKAGYKIAPSVEEMAKANNNDFTAYVNAAFELSMFTSKEKLNAFLEIPSEAMITNDPLNKLSNDLLTHLTTRSEELTQAQNDYSKSFRLLVEGLRESKLSPIQYPDANSTLRLTYGKVRALPADKRNDAKINNYTTLEGMVKKHKAGDEEFNLSQPLIDLYNKKDFGQYADKDGSLHVNFLTDNDITGGNSGSPVLNGKGELIGLAFDGNIEAMAGDVIFDDK
;
A
#
# COMPACT_ATOMS: atom_id res chain seq x y z
N MET A 1 -65.13 41.11 27.81
CA MET A 1 -64.72 39.91 27.07
C MET A 1 -63.39 40.20 26.41
N LYS A 2 -62.33 39.81 27.08
CA LYS A 2 -60.95 40.02 26.57
C LYS A 2 -60.52 38.76 25.79
N LYS A 3 -60.19 38.92 24.50
CA LYS A 3 -59.66 37.89 23.66
C LYS A 3 -58.12 37.79 23.94
N ILE A 4 -57.70 36.67 24.45
CA ILE A 4 -56.28 36.34 24.59
C ILE A 4 -55.85 35.73 23.27
N ILE A 5 -54.91 36.37 22.57
CA ILE A 5 -54.21 35.84 21.38
C ILE A 5 -52.99 35.10 21.89
N LEU A 6 -52.97 33.75 21.76
CA LEU A 6 -51.83 32.93 22.03
C LEU A 6 -50.93 32.94 20.79
N SER A 7 -49.78 33.62 20.86
CA SER A 7 -48.74 33.56 19.83
C SER A 7 -47.87 32.32 20.08
N PHE A 8 -47.98 31.31 19.22
CA PHE A 8 -47.03 30.18 19.16
C PHE A 8 -45.77 30.66 18.48
N VAL A 9 -44.73 30.92 19.23
CA VAL A 9 -43.36 31.08 18.69
C VAL A 9 -42.80 29.68 18.46
N ALA A 10 -42.78 29.25 17.21
CA ALA A 10 -42.05 28.04 16.80
C ALA A 10 -40.54 28.29 16.93
N LEU A 11 -39.95 27.79 17.97
CA LEU A 11 -38.50 27.71 18.12
C LEU A 11 -37.99 26.66 17.13
N ILE A 12 -37.58 27.07 15.92
CA ILE A 12 -36.84 26.23 15.01
C ILE A 12 -35.46 26.07 15.64
N ALA A 13 -35.23 24.93 16.32
CA ALA A 13 -33.92 24.53 16.74
C ALA A 13 -33.07 24.30 15.47
N PHE A 14 -32.21 25.26 15.16
CA PHE A 14 -31.11 25.06 14.24
C PHE A 14 -30.20 24.00 14.89
N VAL A 15 -30.41 22.72 14.57
CA VAL A 15 -29.41 21.70 14.73
C VAL A 15 -28.34 22.04 13.68
N PRO A 16 -27.12 22.42 14.07
CA PRO A 16 -26.08 22.59 13.09
C PRO A 16 -25.93 21.21 12.41
N ALA A 17 -26.23 21.15 11.12
CA ALA A 17 -25.86 20.01 10.32
C ALA A 17 -24.31 19.93 10.39
N THR A 18 -23.82 19.04 11.22
CA THR A 18 -22.40 18.67 11.19
C THR A 18 -22.14 18.17 9.79
N VAL A 19 -21.43 18.96 9.00
CA VAL A 19 -20.95 18.56 7.68
C VAL A 19 -19.81 17.59 7.99
N PHE A 20 -20.13 16.32 8.04
CA PHE A 20 -19.13 15.26 8.16
C PHE A 20 -18.30 15.21 6.88
N ALA A 21 -17.01 14.88 7.01
CA ALA A 21 -16.20 14.48 5.88
C ALA A 21 -16.94 13.39 5.10
N ASN A 22 -16.90 13.45 3.78
CA ASN A 22 -17.63 12.47 3.00
C ASN A 22 -16.79 11.20 2.89
N GLU A 23 -17.18 10.18 3.66
CA GLU A 23 -16.61 8.84 3.56
C GLU A 23 -16.58 8.37 2.11
N GLY A 24 -15.45 7.83 1.66
CA GLY A 24 -15.34 7.13 0.40
C GLY A 24 -14.21 7.59 -0.51
N MET A 25 -13.73 6.61 -1.28
CA MET A 25 -12.77 6.77 -2.35
C MET A 25 -13.51 6.62 -3.68
N TRP A 26 -13.97 7.77 -4.20
CA TRP A 26 -14.99 7.84 -5.25
C TRP A 26 -14.42 7.67 -6.65
N PHE A 27 -15.22 7.12 -7.55
CA PHE A 27 -14.92 7.11 -8.98
C PHE A 27 -15.06 8.50 -9.61
N LEU A 28 -14.06 8.91 -10.36
CA LEU A 28 -14.08 10.19 -11.06
C LEU A 28 -15.24 10.30 -12.06
N MET A 29 -15.54 9.22 -12.80
CA MET A 29 -16.62 9.23 -13.80
C MET A 29 -18.02 9.41 -13.19
N HIS A 30 -18.18 9.19 -11.89
CA HIS A 30 -19.47 9.34 -11.21
C HIS A 30 -19.59 10.61 -10.37
N ILE A 31 -18.53 11.42 -10.28
CA ILE A 31 -18.47 12.62 -9.41
C ILE A 31 -19.62 13.57 -9.66
N GLN A 32 -19.92 13.89 -10.92
CA GLN A 32 -21.00 14.82 -11.26
C GLN A 32 -22.34 14.38 -10.67
N ARG A 33 -22.63 13.07 -10.71
CA ARG A 33 -23.89 12.51 -10.23
C ARG A 33 -23.96 12.35 -8.72
N LEU A 34 -22.85 11.96 -8.10
CA LEU A 34 -22.85 11.54 -6.70
C LEU A 34 -22.40 12.64 -5.75
N ASN A 35 -21.30 13.33 -6.03
CA ASN A 35 -20.58 14.11 -5.01
C ASN A 35 -20.39 15.59 -5.35
N HIS A 36 -20.40 15.98 -6.62
CA HIS A 36 -20.00 17.32 -7.05
C HIS A 36 -20.73 18.45 -6.31
N ARG A 37 -22.06 18.31 -6.13
CA ARG A 37 -22.85 19.32 -5.39
C ARG A 37 -22.40 19.48 -3.94
N ASP A 38 -22.05 18.38 -3.28
CA ASP A 38 -21.63 18.42 -1.88
C ASP A 38 -20.21 18.97 -1.77
N MET A 39 -19.32 18.61 -2.69
CA MET A 39 -18.00 19.19 -2.82
C MET A 39 -18.06 20.71 -3.01
N GLN A 40 -18.99 21.21 -3.87
CA GLN A 40 -19.21 22.66 -4.05
C GLN A 40 -19.67 23.36 -2.77
N LYS A 41 -20.57 22.76 -2.00
CA LYS A 41 -20.98 23.30 -0.68
C LYS A 41 -19.82 23.37 0.30
N MET A 42 -18.83 22.46 0.18
CA MET A 42 -17.64 22.44 1.02
C MET A 42 -16.56 23.40 0.58
N GLY A 43 -16.62 23.94 -0.64
CA GLY A 43 -15.67 24.94 -1.14
C GLY A 43 -15.06 24.65 -2.52
N LEU A 44 -15.45 23.56 -3.19
CA LEU A 44 -14.99 23.27 -4.56
C LEU A 44 -15.52 24.35 -5.53
N GLN A 45 -14.63 24.86 -6.38
CA GLN A 45 -14.93 25.86 -7.41
C GLN A 45 -14.86 25.29 -8.84
N LEU A 46 -14.31 24.08 -9.00
CA LEU A 46 -14.17 23.41 -10.28
C LEU A 46 -15.48 22.72 -10.69
N THR A 47 -15.68 22.61 -11.99
CA THR A 47 -16.71 21.75 -12.59
C THR A 47 -16.28 20.28 -12.51
N ALA A 48 -17.22 19.36 -12.66
CA ALA A 48 -16.90 17.94 -12.72
C ALA A 48 -16.02 17.60 -13.95
N GLU A 49 -16.18 18.33 -15.05
CA GLU A 49 -15.38 18.14 -16.28
C GLU A 49 -13.92 18.60 -16.11
N GLU A 50 -13.68 19.68 -15.36
CA GLU A 50 -12.31 20.11 -15.02
C GLU A 50 -11.59 19.10 -14.13
N ILE A 51 -12.32 18.31 -13.35
CA ILE A 51 -11.76 17.23 -12.53
C ILE A 51 -11.50 15.98 -13.39
N TYR A 52 -12.49 15.58 -14.19
CA TYR A 52 -12.45 14.40 -15.03
C TYR A 52 -13.10 14.62 -16.38
N SER A 53 -12.29 14.58 -17.43
CA SER A 53 -12.74 14.56 -18.83
C SER A 53 -11.94 13.53 -19.63
N ILE A 54 -12.59 12.85 -20.56
CA ILE A 54 -11.93 11.98 -21.54
C ILE A 54 -11.49 12.80 -22.75
N ASN A 55 -12.29 13.81 -23.13
CA ASN A 55 -12.12 14.58 -24.35
C ASN A 55 -11.22 15.81 -24.15
N ASN A 56 -11.28 16.42 -22.97
CA ASN A 56 -10.54 17.65 -22.64
C ASN A 56 -9.45 17.38 -21.59
N SER A 57 -8.46 18.27 -21.50
CA SER A 57 -7.52 18.27 -20.39
C SER A 57 -8.24 18.50 -19.06
N SER A 58 -7.91 17.72 -18.06
CA SER A 58 -8.52 17.79 -16.72
C SER A 58 -7.51 17.39 -15.64
N LEU A 59 -7.85 17.59 -14.36
CA LEU A 59 -6.96 17.26 -13.24
C LEU A 59 -6.42 15.82 -13.31
N LYS A 60 -7.25 14.85 -13.77
CA LYS A 60 -6.82 13.45 -13.90
C LYS A 60 -5.55 13.27 -14.75
N ASP A 61 -5.31 14.14 -15.73
CA ASP A 61 -4.17 14.03 -16.64
C ASP A 61 -2.84 14.48 -16.01
N ALA A 62 -2.90 15.13 -14.85
CA ALA A 62 -1.74 15.47 -14.05
C ALA A 62 -1.38 14.39 -13.02
N ILE A 63 -2.27 13.43 -12.74
CA ILE A 63 -2.09 12.43 -11.66
C ILE A 63 -1.59 11.13 -12.26
N VAL A 64 -0.47 10.64 -11.74
CA VAL A 64 0.17 9.42 -12.23
C VAL A 64 0.34 8.40 -11.11
N GLN A 65 0.27 7.12 -11.46
CA GLN A 65 0.72 6.07 -10.56
C GLN A 65 2.26 5.99 -10.64
N PHE A 66 2.91 6.07 -9.49
CA PHE A 66 4.36 6.06 -9.37
C PHE A 66 4.85 4.67 -8.98
N ASN A 67 5.61 4.04 -9.86
CA ASN A 67 6.18 2.69 -9.68
C ASN A 67 5.20 1.62 -9.18
N GLY A 68 3.91 1.75 -9.54
CA GLY A 68 2.86 0.78 -9.21
C GLY A 68 2.36 0.78 -7.75
N GLY A 69 3.03 1.47 -6.82
CA GLY A 69 2.73 1.44 -5.39
C GLY A 69 2.30 2.78 -4.77
N CYS A 70 2.70 3.88 -5.38
CA CYS A 70 2.40 5.24 -4.92
C CYS A 70 1.67 6.06 -5.99
N THR A 71 1.35 7.29 -5.62
CA THR A 71 0.83 8.34 -6.51
C THR A 71 1.89 9.42 -6.68
N ALA A 72 1.84 10.15 -7.77
CA ALA A 72 2.61 11.37 -8.02
C ALA A 72 1.80 12.32 -8.91
N GLU A 73 2.26 13.56 -9.03
CA GLU A 73 1.62 14.54 -9.90
C GLU A 73 2.61 15.32 -10.75
N MET A 74 2.13 15.69 -11.93
CA MET A 74 2.83 16.61 -12.82
C MET A 74 2.65 18.03 -12.31
N ILE A 75 3.77 18.74 -12.05
CA ILE A 75 3.76 20.12 -11.53
C ILE A 75 4.37 21.13 -12.50
N SER A 76 4.76 20.71 -13.70
CA SER A 76 5.24 21.63 -14.74
C SER A 76 4.94 21.12 -16.15
N LYS A 77 4.95 22.04 -17.10
CA LYS A 77 4.88 21.74 -18.54
C LYS A 77 6.12 21.00 -19.08
N ASP A 78 7.19 20.93 -18.31
CA ASP A 78 8.44 20.28 -18.66
C ASP A 78 8.63 18.95 -17.92
N GLY A 79 7.54 18.22 -17.68
CA GLY A 79 7.56 16.87 -17.17
C GLY A 79 8.01 16.70 -15.72
N LEU A 80 8.07 17.78 -14.92
CA LEU A 80 8.47 17.67 -13.51
C LEU A 80 7.38 17.01 -12.70
N VAL A 81 7.76 16.00 -11.93
CA VAL A 81 6.91 15.15 -11.08
C VAL A 81 7.26 15.37 -9.62
N LEU A 82 6.25 15.50 -8.79
CA LEU A 82 6.37 15.56 -7.34
C LEU A 82 5.72 14.32 -6.71
N THR A 83 6.37 13.75 -5.70
CA THR A 83 5.86 12.62 -4.90
C THR A 83 6.52 12.62 -3.53
N ASN A 84 6.22 11.63 -2.68
CA ASN A 84 6.89 11.50 -1.39
C ASN A 84 8.34 11.04 -1.51
N HIS A 85 9.15 11.34 -0.50
CA HIS A 85 10.50 10.80 -0.34
C HIS A 85 10.47 9.28 -0.20
N HIS A 86 9.58 8.75 0.65
CA HIS A 86 9.46 7.30 0.84
C HIS A 86 8.97 6.57 -0.43
N CYS A 87 8.22 7.21 -1.32
CA CYS A 87 7.85 6.66 -2.63
C CYS A 87 9.05 6.59 -3.59
N GLY A 88 9.96 7.55 -3.50
CA GLY A 88 11.21 7.60 -4.26
C GLY A 88 12.35 6.78 -3.65
N TYR A 89 12.19 6.25 -2.43
CA TYR A 89 13.27 5.70 -1.61
C TYR A 89 14.10 4.63 -2.34
N ASP A 90 13.44 3.63 -2.92
CA ASP A 90 14.15 2.55 -3.63
C ASP A 90 14.91 3.08 -4.86
N ALA A 91 14.30 3.99 -5.62
CA ALA A 91 14.93 4.61 -6.78
C ALA A 91 16.15 5.46 -6.40
N ILE A 92 16.08 6.18 -5.27
CA ILE A 92 17.18 6.99 -4.74
C ILE A 92 18.29 6.08 -4.17
N ALA A 93 17.90 5.00 -3.47
CA ALA A 93 18.84 4.01 -2.93
C ALA A 93 19.62 3.33 -4.06
N GLU A 94 18.95 2.94 -5.14
CA GLU A 94 19.57 2.33 -6.33
C GLU A 94 20.65 3.23 -6.98
N LEU A 95 20.46 4.55 -6.90
CA LEU A 95 21.41 5.54 -7.44
C LEU A 95 22.54 5.86 -6.45
N SER A 96 22.40 5.48 -5.18
CA SER A 96 23.35 5.81 -4.12
C SER A 96 24.52 4.83 -4.09
N THR A 97 25.71 5.35 -3.72
CA THR A 97 26.91 4.55 -3.43
C THR A 97 27.44 4.94 -2.04
N THR A 98 28.48 4.28 -1.57
CA THR A 98 29.18 4.65 -0.32
C THR A 98 29.79 6.03 -0.39
N GLU A 99 30.28 6.43 -1.58
CA GLU A 99 30.90 7.73 -1.84
C GLU A 99 29.88 8.83 -2.14
N SER A 100 28.71 8.47 -2.70
CA SER A 100 27.64 9.38 -3.09
C SER A 100 26.29 8.87 -2.56
N ASN A 101 26.06 9.04 -1.26
CA ASN A 101 24.84 8.54 -0.62
C ASN A 101 23.73 9.58 -0.72
N TYR A 102 22.97 9.54 -1.82
CA TYR A 102 21.86 10.48 -2.10
C TYR A 102 20.68 10.33 -1.14
N LEU A 103 20.47 9.17 -0.52
CA LEU A 103 19.48 9.03 0.56
C LEU A 103 19.88 9.87 1.76
N ARG A 104 21.10 9.67 2.27
CA ARG A 104 21.59 10.37 3.46
C ARG A 104 21.78 11.86 3.22
N ASP A 105 22.46 12.21 2.12
CA ASP A 105 22.99 13.56 1.89
C ASP A 105 22.06 14.44 1.05
N GLY A 106 21.01 13.83 0.46
CA GLY A 106 20.16 14.50 -0.51
C GLY A 106 20.83 14.65 -1.89
N PHE A 107 20.05 15.09 -2.86
CA PHE A 107 20.52 15.33 -4.24
C PHE A 107 19.70 16.43 -4.90
N TRP A 108 20.37 17.31 -5.65
CA TRP A 108 19.73 18.34 -6.49
C TRP A 108 20.50 18.48 -7.79
N ALA A 109 19.87 18.10 -8.90
CA ALA A 109 20.43 18.22 -10.23
C ALA A 109 20.61 19.70 -10.61
N GLN A 110 21.84 20.09 -10.94
CA GLN A 110 22.14 21.48 -11.33
C GLN A 110 21.60 21.85 -12.72
N ASN A 111 21.35 20.87 -13.54
CA ASN A 111 20.77 21.00 -14.89
C ASN A 111 20.21 19.64 -15.33
N ARG A 112 19.49 19.62 -16.47
CA ARG A 112 18.85 18.39 -17.00
C ARG A 112 19.82 17.25 -17.31
N LYS A 113 21.08 17.52 -17.65
CA LYS A 113 22.08 16.48 -17.91
C LYS A 113 22.57 15.80 -16.63
N ALA A 114 22.42 16.48 -15.49
CA ALA A 114 22.78 15.95 -14.19
C ALA A 114 21.65 15.14 -13.54
N GLU A 115 20.46 15.06 -14.14
CA GLU A 115 19.36 14.24 -13.66
C GLU A 115 19.69 12.75 -13.80
N LEU A 116 19.46 11.96 -12.75
CA LEU A 116 19.91 10.59 -12.65
C LEU A 116 18.80 9.60 -13.00
N LYS A 117 19.08 8.58 -13.84
CA LYS A 117 18.12 7.57 -14.28
C LYS A 117 18.21 6.30 -13.42
N PRO A 118 17.21 6.00 -12.54
CA PRO A 118 17.09 4.70 -11.91
C PRO A 118 16.76 3.61 -12.94
N LYS A 119 17.16 2.35 -12.69
CA LYS A 119 17.00 1.26 -13.66
C LYS A 119 15.54 0.88 -13.88
N SER A 120 14.77 0.76 -12.80
CA SER A 120 13.44 0.11 -12.79
C SER A 120 12.25 1.08 -12.68
N LEU A 121 12.48 2.40 -12.49
CA LEU A 121 11.43 3.38 -12.25
C LEU A 121 10.59 3.66 -13.50
N TYR A 122 9.27 3.65 -13.34
CA TYR A 122 8.31 4.11 -14.35
C TYR A 122 7.17 4.91 -13.72
N VAL A 123 6.48 5.70 -14.54
CA VAL A 123 5.21 6.35 -14.19
C VAL A 123 4.13 5.93 -15.16
N ARG A 124 2.91 5.79 -14.66
CA ARG A 124 1.75 5.32 -15.39
C ARG A 124 0.66 6.38 -15.43
N PHE A 125 0.34 6.86 -16.61
CA PHE A 125 -0.73 7.81 -16.87
C PHE A 125 -2.06 7.08 -17.10
N PHE A 126 -3.11 7.52 -16.42
CA PHE A 126 -4.46 7.07 -16.68
C PHE A 126 -5.02 7.77 -17.92
N VAL A 127 -5.41 7.00 -18.92
CA VAL A 127 -5.96 7.50 -20.19
C VAL A 127 -7.48 7.58 -20.12
N ARG A 128 -8.15 6.44 -19.90
CA ARG A 128 -9.60 6.31 -19.82
C ARG A 128 -10.04 5.06 -19.11
N MET A 129 -11.30 5.05 -18.67
CA MET A 129 -11.98 3.87 -18.16
C MET A 129 -13.36 3.77 -18.79
N ASP A 130 -13.95 2.56 -18.76
CA ASP A 130 -15.31 2.36 -19.18
C ASP A 130 -15.97 1.20 -18.42
N ASP A 131 -17.32 1.25 -18.32
CA ASP A 131 -18.12 0.22 -17.67
C ASP A 131 -18.32 -0.97 -18.62
N VAL A 132 -17.85 -2.14 -18.23
CA VAL A 132 -18.02 -3.40 -18.96
C VAL A 132 -18.83 -4.43 -18.17
N THR A 133 -19.53 -4.01 -17.14
CA THR A 133 -20.31 -4.87 -16.25
C THR A 133 -21.27 -5.76 -17.02
N LYS A 134 -22.10 -5.17 -17.90
CA LYS A 134 -23.06 -5.93 -18.70
C LYS A 134 -22.38 -7.00 -19.56
N ARG A 135 -21.26 -6.66 -20.18
CA ARG A 135 -20.48 -7.57 -21.03
C ARG A 135 -19.88 -8.70 -20.21
N MET A 136 -19.27 -8.38 -19.06
CA MET A 136 -18.66 -9.37 -18.17
C MET A 136 -19.68 -10.29 -17.52
N LEU A 137 -20.84 -9.77 -17.12
CA LEU A 137 -21.89 -10.58 -16.50
C LEU A 137 -22.66 -11.43 -17.54
N ALA A 138 -22.61 -11.11 -18.84
CA ALA A 138 -23.24 -11.90 -19.89
C ALA A 138 -22.54 -13.25 -20.14
N VAL A 139 -21.26 -13.40 -19.75
CA VAL A 139 -20.51 -14.66 -19.94
C VAL A 139 -20.60 -15.60 -18.75
N VAL A 140 -21.34 -15.23 -17.68
CA VAL A 140 -21.51 -16.03 -16.46
C VAL A 140 -22.98 -16.25 -16.12
N ASN A 141 -23.27 -17.29 -15.34
CA ASN A 141 -24.61 -17.58 -14.85
C ASN A 141 -24.58 -18.31 -13.49
N ASP A 142 -25.73 -18.44 -12.84
CA ASP A 142 -25.85 -19.00 -11.48
C ASP A 142 -25.58 -20.52 -11.40
N LYS A 143 -25.51 -21.23 -12.52
CA LYS A 143 -25.24 -22.67 -12.57
C LYS A 143 -23.75 -22.99 -12.62
N MET A 144 -22.92 -22.00 -12.92
CA MET A 144 -21.46 -22.13 -12.96
C MET A 144 -20.90 -22.33 -11.56
N THR A 145 -19.92 -23.22 -11.46
CA THR A 145 -18.99 -23.24 -10.32
C THR A 145 -18.16 -21.95 -10.28
N GLU A 146 -17.59 -21.61 -9.15
CA GLU A 146 -16.72 -20.42 -9.06
C GLU A 146 -15.48 -20.53 -9.98
N ALA A 147 -14.95 -21.74 -10.18
CA ALA A 147 -13.85 -21.99 -11.13
C ALA A 147 -14.25 -21.73 -12.58
N GLU A 148 -15.44 -22.22 -13.01
CA GLU A 148 -15.96 -21.96 -14.35
C GLU A 148 -16.27 -20.48 -14.55
N ARG A 149 -16.83 -19.82 -13.52
CA ARG A 149 -17.08 -18.38 -13.51
C ARG A 149 -15.77 -17.60 -13.69
N GLU A 150 -14.74 -17.93 -12.91
CA GLU A 150 -13.43 -17.27 -12.99
C GLU A 150 -12.81 -17.49 -14.38
N ALA A 151 -12.84 -18.69 -14.92
CA ALA A 151 -12.33 -18.98 -16.25
C ALA A 151 -13.05 -18.15 -17.35
N ALA A 152 -14.38 -18.04 -17.31
CA ALA A 152 -15.16 -17.24 -18.23
C ALA A 152 -14.82 -15.74 -18.12
N ILE A 153 -14.71 -15.22 -16.89
CA ILE A 153 -14.30 -13.84 -16.61
C ILE A 153 -12.89 -13.56 -17.15
N ASN A 154 -11.94 -14.46 -16.92
CA ASN A 154 -10.55 -14.31 -17.38
C ASN A 154 -10.47 -14.33 -18.91
N GLN A 155 -11.24 -15.20 -19.57
CA GLN A 155 -11.30 -15.25 -21.04
C GLN A 155 -11.86 -13.95 -21.63
N GLU A 156 -12.93 -13.41 -21.06
CA GLU A 156 -13.53 -12.16 -21.55
C GLU A 156 -12.64 -10.95 -21.23
N THR A 157 -11.97 -10.97 -20.07
CA THR A 157 -10.94 -9.98 -19.70
C THR A 157 -9.84 -9.90 -20.76
N ALA A 158 -9.29 -11.05 -21.18
CA ALA A 158 -8.25 -11.09 -22.21
C ALA A 158 -8.71 -10.49 -23.55
N LYS A 159 -9.97 -10.70 -23.94
CA LYS A 159 -10.53 -10.08 -25.16
C LYS A 159 -10.62 -8.57 -25.03
N ILE A 160 -11.16 -8.06 -23.91
CA ILE A 160 -11.27 -6.62 -23.65
C ILE A 160 -9.89 -5.96 -23.64
N GLN A 161 -8.89 -6.61 -23.03
CA GLN A 161 -7.52 -6.13 -23.01
C GLN A 161 -6.96 -5.99 -24.42
N LYS A 162 -7.10 -7.03 -25.25
CA LYS A 162 -6.61 -7.02 -26.63
C LYS A 162 -7.30 -6.01 -27.54
N GLU A 163 -8.61 -5.80 -27.36
CA GLU A 163 -9.38 -4.81 -28.12
C GLU A 163 -8.96 -3.36 -27.81
N ASN A 164 -8.38 -3.11 -26.64
CA ASN A 164 -8.11 -1.78 -26.13
C ASN A 164 -6.61 -1.46 -25.96
N ASP A 165 -5.70 -2.42 -26.25
CA ASP A 165 -4.25 -2.25 -26.08
C ASP A 165 -3.59 -1.33 -27.12
N GLY A 166 -4.33 -0.98 -28.17
CA GLY A 166 -3.83 -0.12 -29.24
C GLY A 166 -2.60 -0.68 -29.95
N GLY A 167 -2.55 -2.02 -30.13
CA GLY A 167 -1.40 -2.71 -30.72
C GLY A 167 -0.17 -2.77 -29.80
N GLY A 168 -0.38 -2.79 -28.51
CA GLY A 168 0.68 -2.80 -27.49
C GLY A 168 1.11 -1.41 -26.99
N LYS A 169 0.43 -0.35 -27.46
CA LYS A 169 0.69 1.02 -27.01
C LYS A 169 0.24 1.28 -25.58
N TYR A 170 -0.82 0.59 -25.14
CA TYR A 170 -1.44 0.82 -23.84
C TYR A 170 -1.42 -0.44 -22.98
N THR A 171 -1.31 -0.24 -21.68
CA THR A 171 -1.59 -1.28 -20.69
C THR A 171 -3.07 -1.22 -20.33
N VAL A 172 -3.79 -2.33 -20.49
CA VAL A 172 -5.23 -2.41 -20.20
C VAL A 172 -5.46 -3.36 -19.03
N SER A 173 -6.27 -2.92 -18.07
CA SER A 173 -6.60 -3.71 -16.87
C SER A 173 -8.12 -3.73 -16.69
N VAL A 174 -8.72 -4.92 -16.60
CA VAL A 174 -10.13 -5.09 -16.19
C VAL A 174 -10.15 -5.39 -14.70
N ARG A 175 -10.94 -4.64 -13.95
CA ARG A 175 -11.02 -4.74 -12.49
C ARG A 175 -12.45 -5.02 -12.03
N PRO A 176 -12.63 -5.98 -11.09
CA PRO A 176 -13.89 -6.17 -10.40
C PRO A 176 -14.10 -5.12 -9.32
N PHE A 177 -15.35 -4.73 -9.12
CA PHE A 177 -15.82 -3.82 -8.09
C PHE A 177 -17.01 -4.43 -7.37
N PHE A 178 -17.25 -3.99 -6.12
CA PHE A 178 -18.34 -4.51 -5.29
C PHE A 178 -18.34 -6.05 -5.25
N GLN A 179 -17.14 -6.64 -5.04
CA GLN A 179 -16.91 -8.09 -5.00
C GLN A 179 -17.30 -8.83 -6.31
N GLY A 180 -17.12 -8.17 -7.47
CA GLY A 180 -17.41 -8.75 -8.78
C GLY A 180 -18.88 -8.63 -9.23
N ASN A 181 -19.62 -7.67 -8.63
CA ASN A 181 -20.95 -7.28 -9.09
C ASN A 181 -20.89 -6.22 -10.20
N GLU A 182 -19.76 -5.52 -10.31
CA GLU A 182 -19.49 -4.56 -11.38
C GLU A 182 -18.07 -4.76 -11.93
N TYR A 183 -17.84 -4.39 -13.19
CA TYR A 183 -16.54 -4.49 -13.85
C TYR A 183 -16.28 -3.25 -14.68
N TYR A 184 -15.05 -2.74 -14.57
CA TYR A 184 -14.57 -1.61 -15.36
C TYR A 184 -13.21 -1.97 -15.98
N TYR A 185 -12.94 -1.51 -17.20
CA TYR A 185 -11.58 -1.55 -17.71
C TYR A 185 -10.93 -0.16 -17.64
N PHE A 186 -9.63 -0.19 -17.47
CA PHE A 186 -8.77 0.98 -17.36
C PHE A 186 -7.69 0.89 -18.41
N VAL A 187 -7.44 1.98 -19.12
CA VAL A 187 -6.39 2.11 -20.11
C VAL A 187 -5.33 3.04 -19.56
N TYR A 188 -4.09 2.59 -19.61
CA TYR A 188 -2.94 3.31 -19.09
C TYR A 188 -1.84 3.44 -20.15
N GLN A 189 -0.98 4.45 -19.99
CA GLN A 189 0.23 4.63 -20.76
C GLN A 189 1.42 4.75 -19.81
N ASP A 190 2.44 3.91 -20.00
CA ASP A 190 3.60 3.81 -19.12
C ASP A 190 4.80 4.52 -19.75
N TYR A 191 5.46 5.39 -18.95
CA TYR A 191 6.71 6.05 -19.30
C TYR A 191 7.83 5.52 -18.43
N LYS A 192 8.93 5.05 -19.04
CA LYS A 192 10.02 4.40 -18.36
C LYS A 192 11.27 5.29 -18.20
N ASP A 193 11.44 6.32 -19.00
CA ASP A 193 12.52 7.27 -18.80
C ASP A 193 12.08 8.35 -17.78
N VAL A 194 12.26 8.00 -16.51
CA VAL A 194 11.95 8.85 -15.35
C VAL A 194 13.25 9.06 -14.59
N ARG A 195 13.64 10.32 -14.37
CA ARG A 195 14.95 10.68 -13.80
C ARG A 195 14.77 11.44 -12.49
N LEU A 196 15.65 11.19 -11.52
CA LEU A 196 15.71 11.93 -10.25
C LEU A 196 16.20 13.34 -10.51
N VAL A 197 15.42 14.33 -10.10
CA VAL A 197 15.73 15.76 -10.15
C VAL A 197 16.22 16.26 -8.80
N GLY A 198 15.56 15.83 -7.73
CA GLY A 198 15.94 16.24 -6.39
C GLY A 198 15.25 15.45 -5.29
N THR A 199 15.97 15.34 -4.18
CA THR A 199 15.47 14.77 -2.93
C THR A 199 16.15 15.48 -1.76
N PRO A 200 15.44 15.75 -0.66
CA PRO A 200 16.06 16.29 0.54
C PRO A 200 16.99 15.26 1.18
N THR A 201 17.77 15.67 2.15
CA THR A 201 18.50 14.77 3.04
C THR A 201 17.53 13.87 3.80
N GLU A 202 17.96 12.66 4.19
CA GLU A 202 17.15 11.74 5.01
C GLU A 202 16.70 12.41 6.33
N SER A 203 17.53 13.29 6.90
CA SER A 203 17.21 14.08 8.09
C SER A 203 16.01 15.04 7.90
N ILE A 204 15.54 15.25 6.69
CA ILE A 204 14.31 15.98 6.36
C ILE A 204 13.26 15.00 5.83
N GLY A 205 13.61 14.22 4.80
CA GLY A 205 12.70 13.33 4.10
C GLY A 205 12.15 12.18 4.94
N LYS A 206 12.86 11.81 6.02
CA LYS A 206 12.47 10.75 6.97
C LYS A 206 12.58 11.19 8.43
N PHE A 207 12.51 12.49 8.74
CA PHE A 207 12.61 12.99 10.11
C PHE A 207 11.54 12.36 11.01
N GLY A 208 11.99 11.84 12.17
CA GLY A 208 11.14 11.11 13.12
C GLY A 208 11.08 9.61 12.87
N GLY A 209 11.64 9.13 11.76
CA GLY A 209 11.82 7.72 11.43
C GLY A 209 10.60 6.83 11.72
N ASP A 210 10.83 5.66 12.33
CA ASP A 210 9.78 4.74 12.74
C ASP A 210 9.07 5.18 14.02
N THR A 211 9.71 6.02 14.86
CA THR A 211 9.14 6.56 16.11
C THR A 211 7.92 7.41 15.83
N ASP A 212 8.01 8.38 14.91
CA ASP A 212 6.92 9.27 14.53
C ASP A 212 6.00 8.67 13.44
N ASN A 213 6.29 7.50 12.89
CA ASN A 213 5.47 6.86 11.86
C ASN A 213 4.06 6.60 12.39
N TRP A 214 3.02 7.05 11.67
CA TRP A 214 1.61 7.05 12.06
C TRP A 214 1.27 7.90 13.29
N GLU A 215 2.18 8.78 13.74
CA GLU A 215 1.96 9.61 14.92
C GLU A 215 1.78 11.09 14.54
N TRP A 216 0.98 11.80 15.34
CA TRP A 216 0.87 13.24 15.29
C TRP A 216 1.28 13.83 16.65
N PRO A 217 2.09 14.91 16.70
CA PRO A 217 2.49 15.81 15.60
C PRO A 217 3.66 15.29 14.77
N ARG A 218 3.51 15.31 13.43
CA ARG A 218 4.49 14.88 12.45
C ARG A 218 5.27 16.06 11.88
N HIS A 219 6.59 15.90 11.65
CA HIS A 219 7.47 16.97 11.18
C HIS A 219 8.31 16.58 9.95
N THR A 220 8.00 15.47 9.33
CA THR A 220 8.73 14.94 8.17
C THR A 220 8.50 15.82 6.95
N GLY A 221 9.57 16.19 6.24
CA GLY A 221 9.50 16.80 4.91
C GLY A 221 9.54 15.73 3.82
N ASP A 222 8.47 14.94 3.71
CA ASP A 222 8.41 13.73 2.90
C ASP A 222 8.08 14.04 1.45
N PHE A 223 9.08 14.48 0.68
CA PHE A 223 8.93 14.75 -0.75
C PHE A 223 10.17 14.37 -1.57
N SER A 224 9.97 14.09 -2.85
CA SER A 224 11.02 13.91 -3.85
C SER A 224 10.53 14.34 -5.24
N MET A 225 11.45 14.73 -6.10
CA MET A 225 11.16 15.28 -7.41
C MET A 225 11.84 14.46 -8.50
N PHE A 226 11.06 14.12 -9.52
CA PHE A 226 11.53 13.41 -10.69
C PHE A 226 11.11 14.15 -11.96
N ARG A 227 11.60 13.71 -13.11
CA ARG A 227 11.17 14.21 -14.42
C ARG A 227 10.90 13.06 -15.35
N VAL A 228 9.77 13.13 -16.05
CA VAL A 228 9.40 12.20 -17.11
C VAL A 228 9.98 12.70 -18.43
N TYR A 229 10.62 11.79 -19.15
CA TYR A 229 11.12 12.00 -20.50
C TYR A 229 10.37 11.16 -21.52
N ALA A 230 10.33 11.65 -22.75
CA ALA A 230 9.65 11.02 -23.87
C ALA A 230 10.51 11.16 -25.14
N ASP A 231 10.14 10.47 -26.22
CA ASP A 231 10.71 10.75 -27.53
C ASP A 231 10.33 12.17 -28.01
N ALA A 232 10.90 12.62 -29.12
CA ALA A 232 10.65 13.94 -29.67
C ALA A 232 9.16 14.20 -30.04
N ASN A 233 8.34 13.14 -30.16
CA ASN A 233 6.91 13.20 -30.47
C ASN A 233 6.03 13.09 -29.21
N GLY A 234 6.64 12.98 -28.02
CA GLY A 234 5.92 12.82 -26.74
C GLY A 234 5.48 11.38 -26.45
N ASN A 235 5.95 10.38 -27.19
CA ASN A 235 5.61 8.99 -26.91
C ASN A 235 6.53 8.38 -25.84
N PRO A 236 6.06 7.38 -25.10
CA PRO A 236 6.90 6.59 -24.22
C PRO A 236 8.13 6.03 -24.95
N ALA A 237 9.28 6.12 -24.31
CA ALA A 237 10.54 5.61 -24.82
C ALA A 237 11.37 4.99 -23.70
N GLU A 238 12.26 4.06 -24.04
CA GLU A 238 13.34 3.64 -23.17
C GLU A 238 14.35 4.80 -23.00
N TYR A 239 15.20 4.71 -21.98
CA TYR A 239 16.19 5.75 -21.72
C TYR A 239 17.04 6.07 -22.95
N SER A 240 17.16 7.34 -23.25
CA SER A 240 18.05 7.87 -24.28
C SER A 240 18.46 9.31 -23.91
N GLU A 241 19.70 9.69 -24.21
CA GLU A 241 20.17 11.08 -24.08
C GLU A 241 19.41 12.04 -25.01
N ASN A 242 18.82 11.52 -26.08
CA ASN A 242 18.04 12.29 -27.04
C ASN A 242 16.58 12.51 -26.61
N ASN A 243 16.13 11.84 -25.56
CA ASN A 243 14.78 12.05 -25.05
C ASN A 243 14.64 13.47 -24.50
N VAL A 244 13.44 14.03 -24.64
CA VAL A 244 13.08 15.37 -24.19
C VAL A 244 12.12 15.28 -23.01
N PRO A 245 12.07 16.30 -22.12
CA PRO A 245 11.05 16.36 -21.07
C PRO A 245 9.64 16.24 -21.64
N LEU A 246 8.82 15.39 -21.03
CA LEU A 246 7.43 15.23 -21.41
C LEU A 246 6.67 16.55 -21.22
N ASN A 247 5.92 16.98 -22.23
CA ASN A 247 4.91 18.02 -22.06
C ASN A 247 3.57 17.35 -21.75
N PRO A 248 3.15 17.30 -20.45
CA PRO A 248 1.93 16.59 -20.05
C PRO A 248 0.68 17.34 -20.53
N LYS A 249 -0.44 16.64 -20.68
CA LYS A 249 -1.73 17.25 -21.03
C LYS A 249 -2.22 18.24 -19.97
N HIS A 250 -1.87 18.00 -18.71
CA HIS A 250 -2.18 18.87 -17.57
C HIS A 250 -1.05 18.83 -16.54
N HIS A 251 -0.87 19.93 -15.83
CA HIS A 251 0.00 20.02 -14.65
C HIS A 251 -0.65 20.91 -13.61
N LEU A 252 -0.37 20.66 -12.34
CA LEU A 252 -1.00 21.35 -11.23
C LEU A 252 -0.29 22.67 -10.91
N PRO A 253 -1.02 23.77 -10.78
CA PRO A 253 -0.46 24.99 -10.19
C PRO A 253 -0.27 24.82 -8.69
N ILE A 254 0.79 25.40 -8.13
CA ILE A 254 1.11 25.33 -6.69
C ILE A 254 0.62 26.60 -5.99
N SER A 255 -0.12 26.43 -4.89
CA SER A 255 -0.52 27.56 -4.03
C SER A 255 0.49 27.79 -2.92
N LEU A 256 0.97 29.03 -2.82
CA LEU A 256 1.87 29.48 -1.74
C LEU A 256 1.12 30.24 -0.63
N LYS A 257 -0.23 30.13 -0.57
CA LYS A 257 -1.04 30.90 0.38
C LYS A 257 -1.15 30.25 1.78
N GLY A 258 -0.57 29.07 1.94
CA GLY A 258 -0.79 28.25 3.13
C GLY A 258 -2.22 27.68 3.22
N VAL A 259 -2.52 27.02 4.32
CA VAL A 259 -3.83 26.41 4.62
C VAL A 259 -4.34 26.85 5.98
N LYS A 260 -5.65 26.84 6.15
CA LYS A 260 -6.32 27.16 7.41
C LYS A 260 -7.30 26.05 7.78
N GLU A 261 -7.60 25.94 9.04
CA GLU A 261 -8.65 25.04 9.50
C GLU A 261 -9.98 25.35 8.81
N ASN A 262 -10.66 24.30 8.36
CA ASN A 262 -11.90 24.29 7.55
C ASN A 262 -11.72 24.64 6.06
N ASP A 263 -10.51 24.88 5.58
CA ASP A 263 -10.30 24.98 4.14
C ASP A 263 -10.64 23.64 3.46
N TYR A 264 -11.20 23.72 2.25
CA TYR A 264 -11.51 22.56 1.44
C TYR A 264 -10.23 21.83 1.00
N ALA A 265 -10.24 20.51 1.11
CA ALA A 265 -9.17 19.65 0.69
C ALA A 265 -9.71 18.49 -0.17
N MET A 266 -9.12 18.28 -1.34
CA MET A 266 -9.42 17.18 -2.25
C MET A 266 -8.15 16.44 -2.59
N ILE A 267 -8.21 15.10 -2.59
CA ILE A 267 -7.08 14.24 -2.93
C ILE A 267 -7.48 13.36 -4.11
N LEU A 268 -6.62 13.33 -5.14
CA LEU A 268 -6.71 12.40 -6.26
C LEU A 268 -5.51 11.46 -6.20
N GLY A 269 -5.76 10.14 -6.19
CA GLY A 269 -4.68 9.18 -6.09
C GLY A 269 -5.09 7.76 -6.41
N TYR A 270 -4.14 6.85 -6.23
CA TYR A 270 -4.29 5.43 -6.51
C TYR A 270 -4.29 4.62 -5.21
N PRO A 271 -5.34 4.72 -4.36
CA PRO A 271 -5.43 3.96 -3.12
C PRO A 271 -5.35 2.46 -3.43
N GLY A 272 -4.50 1.75 -2.69
CA GLY A 272 -4.14 0.37 -2.97
C GLY A 272 -5.30 -0.59 -2.74
N ARG A 273 -5.69 -0.78 -1.48
CA ARG A 273 -6.75 -1.73 -1.12
C ARG A 273 -7.44 -1.33 0.17
N THR A 274 -8.78 -1.41 0.17
CA THR A 274 -9.61 -1.39 1.38
C THR A 274 -10.46 -2.65 1.47
N ASN A 275 -11.10 -2.86 2.62
CA ASN A 275 -12.01 -3.97 2.89
C ASN A 275 -13.25 -3.46 3.62
N ARG A 276 -13.87 -2.36 3.13
CA ARG A 276 -15.05 -1.73 3.74
C ARG A 276 -16.27 -2.63 3.76
N TRP A 277 -16.34 -3.57 2.82
CA TRP A 277 -17.40 -4.57 2.73
C TRP A 277 -17.14 -5.83 3.55
N MET A 278 -16.01 -5.93 4.26
CA MET A 278 -15.66 -7.10 5.06
C MET A 278 -16.77 -7.47 6.05
N PRO A 279 -17.18 -8.76 6.11
CA PRO A 279 -18.14 -9.26 7.09
C PRO A 279 -17.61 -9.20 8.53
N ALA A 280 -18.52 -9.20 9.49
CA ALA A 280 -18.19 -9.16 10.92
C ALA A 280 -17.21 -10.25 11.34
N GLU A 281 -17.45 -11.50 10.92
CA GLU A 281 -16.59 -12.63 11.25
C GLU A 281 -15.18 -12.51 10.63
N GLY A 282 -15.05 -11.82 9.48
CA GLY A 282 -13.74 -11.51 8.89
C GLY A 282 -12.93 -10.51 9.73
N ILE A 283 -13.62 -9.53 10.33
CA ILE A 283 -12.99 -8.58 11.27
C ILE A 283 -12.55 -9.32 12.54
N GLU A 284 -13.42 -10.18 13.09
CA GLU A 284 -13.10 -11.01 14.25
C GLU A 284 -11.90 -11.93 14.00
N GLN A 285 -11.85 -12.59 12.82
CA GLN A 285 -10.71 -13.42 12.43
C GLN A 285 -9.41 -12.60 12.39
N ASN A 286 -9.45 -11.42 11.79
CA ASN A 286 -8.28 -10.55 11.74
C ASN A 286 -7.80 -10.14 13.13
N VAL A 287 -8.70 -9.66 13.98
CA VAL A 287 -8.35 -9.13 15.32
C VAL A 287 -7.88 -10.23 16.27
N LYS A 288 -8.47 -11.42 16.19
CA LYS A 288 -8.23 -12.49 17.18
C LYS A 288 -7.21 -13.55 16.73
N TYR A 289 -7.02 -13.74 15.43
CA TYR A 289 -6.23 -14.84 14.89
C TYR A 289 -5.10 -14.36 13.95
N ALA A 290 -5.44 -13.64 12.88
CA ALA A 290 -4.49 -13.30 11.82
C ALA A 290 -3.49 -12.23 12.26
N TYR A 291 -3.97 -11.06 12.69
CA TYR A 291 -3.10 -9.93 13.01
C TYR A 291 -2.22 -10.15 14.24
N PRO A 292 -2.67 -10.79 15.36
CA PRO A 292 -1.78 -11.10 16.47
C PRO A 292 -0.59 -11.98 16.05
N ALA A 293 -0.83 -12.99 15.21
CA ALA A 293 0.22 -13.85 14.68
C ALA A 293 1.19 -13.08 13.77
N TRP A 294 0.66 -12.17 12.93
CA TRP A 294 1.48 -11.29 12.12
C TRP A 294 2.37 -10.37 12.96
N VAL A 295 1.80 -9.72 13.99
CA VAL A 295 2.51 -8.82 14.89
C VAL A 295 3.64 -9.54 15.64
N GLU A 296 3.35 -10.70 16.21
CA GLU A 296 4.34 -11.49 16.96
C GLU A 296 5.46 -11.99 16.04
N GLY A 297 5.14 -12.51 14.86
CA GLY A 297 6.12 -12.95 13.87
C GLY A 297 6.98 -11.82 13.32
N SER A 298 6.37 -10.66 13.04
CA SER A 298 7.11 -9.46 12.63
C SER A 298 8.10 -9.01 13.70
N LYS A 299 7.64 -8.95 14.96
CA LYS A 299 8.49 -8.57 16.09
C LYS A 299 9.68 -9.52 16.24
N MET A 300 9.46 -10.82 16.15
CA MET A 300 10.54 -11.82 16.18
C MET A 300 11.62 -11.52 15.13
N GLY A 301 11.21 -11.31 13.88
CA GLY A 301 12.15 -10.98 12.79
C GLY A 301 12.90 -9.68 13.05
N MET A 302 12.21 -8.63 13.47
CA MET A 302 12.81 -7.32 13.80
C MET A 302 13.83 -7.41 14.94
N ASP A 303 13.48 -8.09 16.03
CA ASP A 303 14.36 -8.24 17.20
C ASP A 303 15.66 -8.96 16.78
N LYS A 304 15.58 -9.99 15.93
CA LYS A 304 16.77 -10.70 15.44
C LYS A 304 17.61 -9.85 14.48
N MET A 305 16.99 -9.11 13.56
CA MET A 305 17.70 -8.16 12.68
C MET A 305 18.44 -7.11 13.51
N LYS A 306 17.76 -6.52 14.48
CA LYS A 306 18.29 -5.42 15.30
C LYS A 306 19.55 -5.79 16.09
N VAL A 307 19.62 -7.01 16.61
CA VAL A 307 20.83 -7.51 17.32
C VAL A 307 22.10 -7.38 16.48
N HIS A 308 21.99 -7.60 15.15
CA HIS A 308 23.12 -7.51 14.23
C HIS A 308 23.31 -6.09 13.70
N MET A 309 22.24 -5.37 13.42
CA MET A 309 22.29 -3.98 12.98
C MET A 309 22.94 -3.04 14.02
N ASP A 310 22.71 -3.30 15.31
CA ASP A 310 23.28 -2.48 16.39
C ASP A 310 24.79 -2.70 16.57
N LYS A 311 25.33 -3.80 16.06
CA LYS A 311 26.77 -4.16 16.17
C LYS A 311 27.60 -3.70 14.99
N ASP A 312 27.00 -3.54 13.81
CA ASP A 312 27.72 -3.28 12.58
C ASP A 312 26.94 -2.31 11.66
N ALA A 313 27.57 -1.18 11.34
CA ALA A 313 26.99 -0.15 10.50
C ALA A 313 26.73 -0.62 9.04
N ALA A 314 27.55 -1.51 8.51
CA ALA A 314 27.36 -2.08 7.18
C ALA A 314 26.15 -3.02 7.17
N VAL A 315 25.98 -3.86 8.20
CA VAL A 315 24.81 -4.70 8.40
C VAL A 315 23.56 -3.84 8.60
N ARG A 316 23.67 -2.75 9.34
CA ARG A 316 22.56 -1.79 9.50
C ARG A 316 22.08 -1.23 8.16
N LEU A 317 23.02 -0.78 7.33
CA LEU A 317 22.68 -0.26 5.99
C LEU A 317 22.02 -1.34 5.12
N MET A 318 22.57 -2.56 5.15
CA MET A 318 22.05 -3.71 4.41
C MET A 318 20.60 -4.06 4.78
N TYR A 319 20.24 -4.01 6.06
CA TYR A 319 18.93 -4.41 6.57
C TYR A 319 17.95 -3.24 6.75
N ALA A 320 18.37 -2.00 6.58
CA ALA A 320 17.55 -0.81 6.88
C ALA A 320 16.19 -0.82 6.18
N SER A 321 16.16 -1.06 4.86
CA SER A 321 14.91 -1.11 4.08
C SER A 321 14.02 -2.27 4.51
N LYS A 322 14.58 -3.47 4.69
CA LYS A 322 13.84 -4.67 5.14
C LYS A 322 13.24 -4.47 6.53
N TYR A 323 14.05 -3.95 7.47
CA TYR A 323 13.61 -3.65 8.82
C TYR A 323 12.46 -2.64 8.83
N ALA A 324 12.63 -1.50 8.14
CA ALA A 324 11.61 -0.46 8.04
C ALA A 324 10.29 -1.00 7.43
N GLY A 325 10.39 -1.83 6.37
CA GLY A 325 9.22 -2.46 5.78
C GLY A 325 8.48 -3.42 6.72
N VAL A 326 9.21 -4.19 7.55
CA VAL A 326 8.61 -5.08 8.56
C VAL A 326 8.00 -4.26 9.69
N ALA A 327 8.70 -3.23 10.18
CA ALA A 327 8.26 -2.34 11.26
C ALA A 327 6.97 -1.58 10.90
N ASN A 328 6.89 -1.06 9.67
CA ASN A 328 5.70 -0.35 9.21
C ASN A 328 4.44 -1.25 9.25
N TYR A 329 4.53 -2.47 8.72
CA TYR A 329 3.40 -3.40 8.76
C TYR A 329 3.12 -3.94 10.16
N TRP A 330 4.13 -4.11 11.00
CA TRP A 330 3.97 -4.48 12.40
C TRP A 330 3.14 -3.43 13.16
N LYS A 331 3.53 -2.16 13.06
CA LYS A 331 2.82 -1.03 13.70
C LYS A 331 1.39 -0.87 13.13
N ASN A 332 1.23 -1.00 11.82
CA ASN A 332 -0.08 -0.96 11.17
C ASN A 332 -1.01 -2.06 11.69
N ARG A 333 -0.58 -3.32 11.75
CA ARG A 333 -1.43 -4.42 12.21
C ARG A 333 -1.77 -4.32 13.69
N GLN A 334 -0.85 -3.86 14.53
CA GLN A 334 -1.12 -3.58 15.93
C GLN A 334 -2.16 -2.46 16.07
N GLY A 335 -1.98 -1.35 15.36
CA GLY A 335 -2.95 -0.24 15.35
C GLY A 335 -4.34 -0.66 14.85
N MET A 336 -4.41 -1.55 13.86
CA MET A 336 -5.69 -2.12 13.39
C MET A 336 -6.37 -2.97 14.47
N ILE A 337 -5.64 -3.82 15.21
CA ILE A 337 -6.19 -4.60 16.33
C ILE A 337 -6.82 -3.64 17.35
N ASP A 338 -6.09 -2.61 17.74
CA ASP A 338 -6.49 -1.66 18.77
C ASP A 338 -7.72 -0.84 18.32
N ALA A 339 -7.68 -0.28 17.11
CA ALA A 339 -8.76 0.54 16.57
C ALA A 339 -10.03 -0.27 16.30
N LEU A 340 -9.96 -1.42 15.63
CA LEU A 340 -11.13 -2.27 15.35
C LEU A 340 -11.79 -2.79 16.63
N SER A 341 -10.97 -3.07 17.67
CA SER A 341 -11.46 -3.48 19.00
C SER A 341 -12.10 -2.30 19.74
N LYS A 342 -11.44 -1.13 19.75
CA LYS A 342 -11.94 0.08 20.40
C LYS A 342 -13.29 0.52 19.85
N PHE A 343 -13.44 0.51 18.54
CA PHE A 343 -14.69 0.92 17.85
C PHE A 343 -15.76 -0.19 17.82
N LYS A 344 -15.44 -1.39 18.31
CA LYS A 344 -16.35 -2.54 18.24
C LYS A 344 -16.89 -2.77 16.83
N THR A 345 -16.01 -2.67 15.83
CA THR A 345 -16.36 -2.65 14.41
C THR A 345 -17.08 -3.93 13.98
N ALA A 346 -16.64 -5.10 14.47
CA ALA A 346 -17.31 -6.37 14.20
C ALA A 346 -18.77 -6.37 14.68
N ASP A 347 -19.05 -5.81 15.88
CA ASP A 347 -20.42 -5.73 16.41
C ASP A 347 -21.31 -4.81 15.57
N ALA A 348 -20.76 -3.70 15.08
CA ALA A 348 -21.50 -2.81 14.18
C ALA A 348 -21.85 -3.50 12.86
N LYS A 349 -20.90 -4.23 12.26
CA LYS A 349 -21.13 -5.04 11.04
C LYS A 349 -22.16 -6.13 11.29
N ARG A 350 -22.07 -6.88 12.41
CA ARG A 350 -23.01 -7.94 12.78
C ARG A 350 -24.45 -7.43 12.92
N LYS A 351 -24.64 -6.20 13.44
CA LYS A 351 -25.98 -5.57 13.47
C LYS A 351 -26.53 -5.31 12.07
N ASN A 352 -25.69 -4.91 11.12
CA ASN A 352 -26.10 -4.68 9.73
C ASN A 352 -26.37 -6.01 9.01
N GLU A 353 -25.56 -7.03 9.26
CA GLU A 353 -25.77 -8.39 8.74
C GLU A 353 -27.06 -9.01 9.28
N ALA A 354 -27.43 -8.76 10.54
CA ALA A 354 -28.71 -9.21 11.09
C ALA A 354 -29.91 -8.58 10.37
N LYS A 355 -29.86 -7.29 10.04
CA LYS A 355 -30.87 -6.60 9.23
C LYS A 355 -30.93 -7.20 7.82
N PHE A 356 -29.77 -7.43 7.21
CA PHE A 356 -29.68 -8.09 5.90
C PHE A 356 -30.27 -9.48 5.95
N ASN A 357 -29.94 -10.29 6.94
CA ASN A 357 -30.45 -11.65 7.09
C ASN A 357 -31.98 -11.68 7.26
N ALA A 358 -32.56 -10.72 7.98
CA ALA A 358 -34.02 -10.56 8.08
C ALA A 358 -34.65 -10.21 6.72
N TRP A 359 -34.02 -9.37 5.91
CA TRP A 359 -34.45 -9.07 4.54
C TRP A 359 -34.26 -10.28 3.61
N ALA A 360 -33.13 -10.98 3.70
CA ALA A 360 -32.77 -12.14 2.89
C ALA A 360 -33.75 -13.32 3.10
N ASN A 361 -34.29 -13.49 4.30
CA ASN A 361 -35.23 -14.56 4.63
C ASN A 361 -36.69 -14.25 4.28
N LYS A 362 -37.00 -13.08 3.69
CA LYS A 362 -38.35 -12.84 3.13
C LYS A 362 -38.61 -13.79 1.96
N PRO A 363 -39.86 -14.26 1.73
CA PRO A 363 -40.17 -15.25 0.69
C PRO A 363 -39.58 -14.93 -0.69
N ALA A 364 -39.63 -13.66 -1.09
CA ALA A 364 -39.11 -13.21 -2.40
C ALA A 364 -37.56 -13.29 -2.53
N ASN A 365 -36.83 -13.25 -1.42
CA ASN A 365 -35.38 -13.14 -1.38
C ASN A 365 -34.70 -14.45 -0.95
N LYS A 366 -35.45 -15.31 -0.22
CA LYS A 366 -34.90 -16.45 0.48
C LYS A 366 -34.16 -17.43 -0.43
N ALA A 367 -34.67 -17.68 -1.63
CA ALA A 367 -34.04 -18.61 -2.56
C ALA A 367 -32.63 -18.17 -2.97
N LYS A 368 -32.40 -16.85 -3.10
CA LYS A 368 -31.10 -16.29 -3.52
C LYS A 368 -30.18 -15.95 -2.35
N TYR A 369 -30.71 -15.40 -1.27
CA TYR A 369 -29.91 -14.77 -0.21
C TYR A 369 -29.97 -15.44 1.16
N GLY A 370 -30.91 -16.41 1.37
CA GLY A 370 -31.17 -16.97 2.69
C GLY A 370 -29.98 -17.63 3.36
N GLU A 371 -29.10 -18.28 2.60
CA GLU A 371 -27.92 -19.01 3.10
C GLU A 371 -26.63 -18.17 3.11
N VAL A 372 -26.67 -16.89 2.71
CA VAL A 372 -25.47 -16.06 2.54
C VAL A 372 -24.72 -15.85 3.85
N VAL A 373 -25.38 -15.34 4.89
CA VAL A 373 -24.73 -15.09 6.19
C VAL A 373 -24.31 -16.37 6.88
N PRO A 374 -25.15 -17.43 6.96
CA PRO A 374 -24.72 -18.73 7.49
C PRO A 374 -23.48 -19.31 6.84
N THR A 375 -23.39 -19.25 5.49
CA THR A 375 -22.23 -19.75 4.74
C THR A 375 -20.95 -18.96 5.06
N ILE A 376 -21.04 -17.62 5.12
CA ILE A 376 -19.92 -16.77 5.50
C ILE A 376 -19.42 -17.11 6.90
N ASN A 377 -20.33 -17.23 7.87
CA ASN A 377 -19.97 -17.55 9.26
C ASN A 377 -19.32 -18.93 9.38
N LYS A 378 -19.84 -19.92 8.65
CA LYS A 378 -19.26 -21.28 8.60
C LYS A 378 -17.82 -21.25 8.06
N TYR A 379 -17.56 -20.50 6.99
CA TYR A 379 -16.22 -20.36 6.42
C TYR A 379 -15.22 -19.79 7.42
N TYR A 380 -15.55 -18.70 8.09
CA TYR A 380 -14.65 -18.10 9.09
C TYR A 380 -14.43 -19.02 10.30
N ALA A 381 -15.48 -19.68 10.80
CA ALA A 381 -15.33 -20.66 11.87
C ALA A 381 -14.37 -21.80 11.50
N MET A 382 -14.42 -22.28 10.26
CA MET A 382 -13.52 -23.31 9.74
C MET A 382 -12.07 -22.81 9.57
N THR A 383 -11.87 -21.53 9.24
CA THR A 383 -10.57 -20.98 8.81
C THR A 383 -9.85 -20.16 9.88
N ASN A 384 -10.42 -19.94 11.06
CA ASN A 384 -9.81 -19.10 12.11
C ASN A 384 -8.41 -19.57 12.52
N GLU A 385 -8.27 -20.85 12.88
CA GLU A 385 -6.96 -21.39 13.27
C GLU A 385 -5.98 -21.45 12.11
N LYS A 386 -6.46 -21.71 10.89
CA LYS A 386 -5.65 -21.65 9.68
C LYS A 386 -5.15 -20.22 9.41
N ALA A 387 -5.96 -19.20 9.67
CA ALA A 387 -5.54 -17.79 9.50
C ALA A 387 -4.40 -17.42 10.47
N ARG A 388 -4.45 -17.90 11.72
CA ARG A 388 -3.32 -17.76 12.68
C ARG A 388 -2.08 -18.46 12.16
N HIS A 389 -2.20 -19.72 11.81
CA HIS A 389 -1.11 -20.52 11.25
C HIS A 389 -0.46 -19.86 10.03
N ASP A 390 -1.27 -19.48 9.05
CA ASP A 390 -0.76 -18.91 7.80
C ASP A 390 -0.02 -17.59 8.02
N ASN A 391 -0.43 -16.80 9.02
CA ASN A 391 0.25 -15.54 9.33
C ASN A 391 1.61 -15.76 10.01
N TYR A 392 1.77 -16.72 10.90
CA TYR A 392 3.09 -17.09 11.43
C TYR A 392 3.99 -17.62 10.31
N LEU A 393 3.48 -18.50 9.45
CA LEU A 393 4.24 -19.04 8.34
C LEU A 393 4.63 -17.96 7.32
N GLN A 394 3.75 -17.05 7.01
CA GLN A 394 4.06 -15.89 6.15
C GLN A 394 5.16 -15.00 6.74
N GLN A 395 5.17 -14.78 8.07
CA GLN A 395 6.25 -14.02 8.70
C GLN A 395 7.59 -14.73 8.66
N LEU A 396 7.61 -16.05 8.86
CA LEU A 396 8.82 -16.87 8.67
C LEU A 396 9.34 -16.71 7.24
N LEU A 397 8.49 -16.89 6.25
CA LEU A 397 8.87 -16.80 4.83
C LEU A 397 9.32 -15.40 4.42
N ARG A 398 8.75 -14.35 5.00
CA ARG A 398 9.00 -12.95 4.64
C ARG A 398 10.23 -12.36 5.32
N THR A 399 10.48 -12.70 6.59
CA THR A 399 11.54 -12.07 7.37
C THR A 399 12.91 -12.71 7.14
N SER A 400 12.98 -13.98 6.73
CA SER A 400 14.23 -14.64 6.32
C SER A 400 14.43 -14.58 4.80
N ALA A 401 15.65 -14.25 4.36
CA ALA A 401 16.02 -14.31 2.95
C ALA A 401 15.92 -15.74 2.39
N PHE A 402 16.07 -16.75 3.23
CA PHE A 402 15.97 -18.16 2.86
C PHE A 402 14.52 -18.68 2.87
N GLY A 403 13.55 -17.93 3.41
CA GLY A 403 12.15 -18.34 3.46
C GLY A 403 11.54 -18.58 2.08
N THR A 404 11.90 -17.80 1.09
CA THR A 404 11.38 -17.89 -0.29
C THR A 404 12.42 -18.24 -1.33
N ILE A 405 13.62 -18.71 -0.91
CA ILE A 405 14.75 -18.98 -1.80
C ILE A 405 14.39 -19.95 -2.93
N SER A 406 13.55 -20.95 -2.68
CA SER A 406 13.13 -21.94 -3.66
C SER A 406 12.29 -21.35 -4.82
N ARG A 407 11.54 -20.25 -4.59
CA ARG A 407 10.80 -19.54 -5.64
C ARG A 407 11.61 -18.43 -6.33
N GLY A 408 12.65 -17.95 -5.68
CA GLY A 408 13.57 -16.93 -6.19
C GLY A 408 14.75 -17.58 -6.92
N LEU A 409 15.94 -17.42 -6.34
CA LEU A 409 17.21 -17.89 -6.90
C LEU A 409 17.21 -19.39 -7.16
N GLY A 410 16.62 -20.21 -6.27
CA GLY A 410 16.52 -21.66 -6.43
C GLY A 410 15.82 -22.07 -7.72
N LYS A 411 14.68 -21.45 -8.04
CA LYS A 411 13.94 -21.72 -9.28
C LYS A 411 14.72 -21.33 -10.53
N GLN A 412 15.45 -20.23 -10.49
CA GLN A 412 16.26 -19.77 -11.62
C GLN A 412 17.45 -20.74 -11.87
N LEU A 413 18.10 -21.19 -10.79
CA LEU A 413 19.19 -22.18 -10.88
C LEU A 413 18.67 -23.55 -11.34
N GLU A 414 17.48 -23.96 -10.93
CA GLU A 414 16.82 -25.17 -11.43
C GLU A 414 16.56 -25.09 -12.95
N GLY A 415 16.03 -23.96 -13.42
CA GLY A 415 15.87 -23.69 -14.85
C GLY A 415 17.19 -23.73 -15.61
N TYR A 416 18.26 -23.18 -15.02
CA TYR A 416 19.61 -23.25 -15.58
C TYR A 416 20.14 -24.67 -15.65
N ALA A 417 19.95 -25.49 -14.60
CA ALA A 417 20.38 -26.87 -14.59
C ALA A 417 19.71 -27.72 -15.67
N LYS A 418 18.44 -27.45 -15.97
CA LYS A 418 17.64 -28.14 -17.02
C LYS A 418 17.94 -27.65 -18.44
N ALA A 419 18.57 -26.49 -18.59
CA ALA A 419 18.82 -25.88 -19.90
C ALA A 419 19.96 -26.60 -20.64
N ASP A 420 19.95 -26.55 -21.97
CA ASP A 420 21.08 -26.96 -22.80
C ASP A 420 22.29 -26.01 -22.70
N VAL A 421 23.41 -26.40 -23.24
CA VAL A 421 24.66 -25.65 -23.14
C VAL A 421 24.55 -24.24 -23.73
N ALA A 422 23.88 -24.09 -24.87
CA ALA A 422 23.72 -22.77 -25.51
C ALA A 422 22.84 -21.83 -24.66
N LYS A 423 21.75 -22.35 -24.12
CA LYS A 423 20.87 -21.61 -23.24
C LYS A 423 21.53 -21.26 -21.91
N ARG A 424 22.32 -22.15 -21.34
CA ARG A 424 23.13 -21.88 -20.14
C ARG A 424 24.09 -20.72 -20.34
N ALA A 425 24.78 -20.67 -21.49
CA ALA A 425 25.69 -19.58 -21.81
C ALA A 425 24.96 -18.22 -21.84
N GLN A 426 23.70 -18.17 -22.31
CA GLN A 426 22.88 -16.98 -22.31
C GLN A 426 22.40 -16.57 -20.92
N LEU A 427 22.05 -17.54 -20.06
CA LEU A 427 21.49 -17.29 -18.71
C LEU A 427 22.57 -16.96 -17.67
N LYS A 428 23.77 -17.44 -17.83
CA LYS A 428 24.85 -17.35 -16.83
C LYS A 428 25.17 -15.94 -16.37
N PRO A 429 25.29 -14.90 -17.24
CA PRO A 429 25.59 -13.54 -16.79
C PRO A 429 24.51 -12.98 -15.87
N GLY A 430 23.24 -13.16 -16.24
CA GLY A 430 22.12 -12.69 -15.41
C GLY A 430 22.00 -13.42 -14.07
N LEU A 431 22.33 -14.73 -14.04
CA LEU A 431 22.38 -15.49 -12.80
C LEU A 431 23.54 -15.05 -11.90
N GLN A 432 24.68 -14.70 -12.49
CA GLN A 432 25.80 -14.15 -11.74
C GLN A 432 25.41 -12.84 -11.05
N GLU A 433 24.75 -11.95 -11.78
CA GLU A 433 24.24 -10.69 -11.23
C GLU A 433 23.22 -10.95 -10.10
N MET A 434 22.31 -11.93 -10.26
CA MET A 434 21.37 -12.32 -9.21
C MET A 434 22.07 -12.86 -7.95
N ILE A 435 23.11 -13.66 -8.12
CA ILE A 435 23.93 -14.20 -7.01
C ILE A 435 24.61 -13.04 -6.28
N ASP A 436 25.22 -12.12 -7.04
CA ASP A 436 25.91 -10.96 -6.47
C ASP A 436 24.93 -10.06 -5.69
N GLY A 437 23.75 -9.81 -6.26
CA GLY A 437 22.67 -9.06 -5.60
C GLY A 437 22.20 -9.73 -4.32
N PHE A 438 21.97 -11.05 -4.35
CA PHE A 438 21.54 -11.79 -3.16
C PHE A 438 22.55 -11.66 -2.00
N PHE A 439 23.85 -11.83 -2.25
CA PHE A 439 24.86 -11.65 -1.21
C PHE A 439 25.12 -10.20 -0.83
N GLY A 440 24.70 -9.24 -1.65
CA GLY A 440 24.66 -7.81 -1.29
C GLY A 440 23.63 -7.46 -0.23
N GLU A 441 22.58 -8.29 -0.08
CA GLU A 441 21.43 -8.03 0.81
C GLU A 441 21.34 -9.02 1.99
N VAL A 442 22.28 -9.99 2.09
CA VAL A 442 22.21 -11.10 3.06
C VAL A 442 23.43 -11.14 3.96
N TYR A 443 23.21 -10.98 5.26
CA TYR A 443 24.21 -11.21 6.30
C TYR A 443 23.93 -12.54 7.00
N LEU A 444 24.72 -13.57 6.71
CA LEU A 444 24.46 -14.95 7.15
C LEU A 444 24.27 -15.14 8.65
N PRO A 445 25.02 -14.47 9.55
CA PRO A 445 24.77 -14.58 10.99
C PRO A 445 23.37 -14.09 11.40
N ALA A 446 22.90 -13.00 10.82
CA ALA A 446 21.54 -12.49 11.08
C ALA A 446 20.48 -13.46 10.53
N GLU A 447 20.67 -13.97 9.31
CA GLU A 447 19.72 -14.91 8.70
C GLU A 447 19.60 -16.23 9.47
N LYS A 448 20.71 -16.74 10.06
CA LYS A 448 20.67 -17.91 10.97
C LYS A 448 19.76 -17.64 12.17
N ASP A 449 19.96 -16.50 12.84
CA ASP A 449 19.19 -16.14 14.02
C ASP A 449 17.70 -15.87 13.69
N ILE A 450 17.43 -15.23 12.55
CA ILE A 450 16.08 -14.97 12.07
C ILE A 450 15.38 -16.29 11.76
N LEU A 451 15.98 -17.17 10.95
CA LEU A 451 15.37 -18.42 10.54
C LEU A 451 15.12 -19.35 11.73
N ALA A 452 16.11 -19.50 12.63
CA ALA A 452 15.95 -20.33 13.83
C ALA A 452 14.85 -19.78 14.75
N GLY A 453 14.81 -18.47 15.00
CA GLY A 453 13.79 -17.82 15.83
C GLY A 453 12.40 -17.96 15.23
N GLN A 454 12.24 -17.78 13.92
CA GLN A 454 10.97 -17.91 13.22
C GLN A 454 10.47 -19.37 13.20
N LEU A 455 11.33 -20.35 12.98
CA LEU A 455 10.97 -21.77 13.03
C LEU A 455 10.49 -22.16 14.43
N ALA A 456 11.21 -21.73 15.46
CA ALA A 456 10.82 -21.96 16.86
C ALA A 456 9.44 -21.33 17.20
N LEU A 457 9.23 -20.09 16.79
CA LEU A 457 7.97 -19.39 17.01
C LEU A 457 6.81 -20.07 16.27
N TYR A 458 7.00 -20.39 14.99
CA TYR A 458 6.01 -21.08 14.17
C TYR A 458 5.62 -22.43 14.80
N ASN A 459 6.61 -23.25 15.14
CA ASN A 459 6.36 -24.55 15.79
C ASN A 459 5.57 -24.42 17.11
N ALA A 460 5.86 -23.40 17.91
CA ALA A 460 5.25 -23.20 19.23
C ALA A 460 3.85 -22.59 19.18
N LYS A 461 3.54 -21.74 18.19
CA LYS A 461 2.40 -20.82 18.23
C LYS A 461 1.38 -20.99 17.10
N ALA A 462 1.74 -21.62 16.00
CA ALA A 462 0.87 -21.66 14.81
C ALA A 462 -0.48 -22.37 15.04
N GLY A 463 -0.53 -23.35 15.95
CA GLY A 463 -1.80 -23.91 16.48
C GLY A 463 -2.68 -24.69 15.51
N TYR A 464 -2.26 -24.87 14.26
CA TYR A 464 -2.91 -25.64 13.20
C TYR A 464 -1.98 -26.80 12.78
N LYS A 465 -2.18 -27.42 11.65
CA LYS A 465 -1.25 -28.43 11.13
C LYS A 465 0.10 -27.77 10.82
N ILE A 466 1.09 -28.03 11.66
CA ILE A 466 2.47 -27.60 11.42
C ILE A 466 3.03 -28.28 10.15
N ALA A 467 3.87 -27.60 9.39
CA ALA A 467 4.51 -28.19 8.23
C ALA A 467 5.29 -29.46 8.63
N PRO A 468 5.09 -30.61 7.96
CA PRO A 468 5.72 -31.89 8.36
C PRO A 468 7.24 -31.81 8.50
N SER A 469 7.91 -31.07 7.62
CA SER A 469 9.36 -30.84 7.71
C SER A 469 9.77 -30.16 9.02
N VAL A 470 8.96 -29.21 9.54
CA VAL A 470 9.25 -28.53 10.81
C VAL A 470 8.98 -29.45 12.00
N GLU A 471 7.93 -30.26 11.96
CA GLU A 471 7.66 -31.27 13.01
C GLU A 471 8.79 -32.31 13.08
N GLU A 472 9.28 -32.78 11.94
CA GLU A 472 10.43 -33.71 11.87
C GLU A 472 11.69 -33.08 12.44
N MET A 473 12.00 -31.82 12.08
CA MET A 473 13.12 -31.07 12.64
C MET A 473 13.03 -30.91 14.14
N ALA A 474 11.85 -30.56 14.65
CA ALA A 474 11.61 -30.39 16.08
C ALA A 474 11.87 -31.70 16.85
N LYS A 475 11.39 -32.84 16.33
CA LYS A 475 11.62 -34.16 16.91
C LYS A 475 13.10 -34.57 16.85
N ALA A 476 13.76 -34.39 15.71
CA ALA A 476 15.15 -34.78 15.49
C ALA A 476 16.16 -33.99 16.34
N ASN A 477 15.84 -32.73 16.66
CA ASN A 477 16.75 -31.81 17.37
C ASN A 477 16.23 -31.38 18.76
N ASN A 478 15.28 -32.10 19.35
CA ASN A 478 14.69 -31.74 20.65
C ASN A 478 14.18 -30.29 20.72
N ASN A 479 13.56 -29.81 19.65
CA ASN A 479 13.15 -28.41 19.44
C ASN A 479 14.29 -27.38 19.41
N ASP A 480 15.55 -27.81 19.24
CA ASP A 480 16.67 -26.90 19.00
C ASP A 480 16.79 -26.56 17.52
N PHE A 481 16.06 -25.54 17.09
CA PHE A 481 16.08 -25.05 15.72
C PHE A 481 17.41 -24.36 15.38
N THR A 482 18.18 -23.89 16.36
CA THR A 482 19.49 -23.30 16.14
C THR A 482 20.49 -24.33 15.64
N ALA A 483 20.51 -25.52 16.26
CA ALA A 483 21.35 -26.63 15.82
C ALA A 483 21.02 -27.07 14.38
N TYR A 484 19.72 -27.20 14.08
CA TYR A 484 19.29 -27.53 12.71
C TYR A 484 19.72 -26.48 11.68
N VAL A 485 19.46 -25.20 11.95
CA VAL A 485 19.78 -24.11 11.02
C VAL A 485 21.28 -24.02 10.78
N ASN A 486 22.10 -24.17 11.84
CA ASN A 486 23.56 -24.18 11.68
C ASN A 486 24.01 -25.31 10.73
N ALA A 487 23.53 -26.54 10.93
CA ALA A 487 23.85 -27.66 10.06
C ALA A 487 23.35 -27.42 8.60
N ALA A 488 22.15 -26.90 8.43
CA ALA A 488 21.61 -26.60 7.10
C ALA A 488 22.44 -25.53 6.37
N PHE A 489 22.90 -24.49 7.09
CA PHE A 489 23.75 -23.44 6.52
C PHE A 489 25.15 -23.93 6.12
N GLU A 490 25.71 -24.88 6.85
CA GLU A 490 27.01 -25.50 6.49
C GLU A 490 26.91 -26.29 5.20
N LEU A 491 25.80 -27.03 5.03
CA LEU A 491 25.60 -27.92 3.89
C LEU A 491 25.09 -27.20 2.64
N SER A 492 24.30 -26.17 2.79
CA SER A 492 23.64 -25.47 1.67
C SER A 492 24.64 -24.75 0.77
N MET A 493 24.39 -24.81 -0.53
CA MET A 493 25.13 -24.00 -1.51
C MET A 493 24.69 -22.54 -1.52
N PHE A 494 23.48 -22.23 -1.07
CA PHE A 494 22.94 -20.86 -1.04
C PHE A 494 23.56 -19.97 0.03
N THR A 495 24.46 -20.49 0.85
CA THR A 495 25.18 -19.75 1.89
C THR A 495 26.62 -19.36 1.48
N SER A 496 27.03 -19.67 0.25
CA SER A 496 28.35 -19.33 -0.25
C SER A 496 28.31 -18.95 -1.72
N LYS A 497 28.84 -17.77 -2.03
CA LYS A 497 28.99 -17.27 -3.39
C LYS A 497 29.89 -18.21 -4.23
N GLU A 498 30.93 -18.75 -3.60
CA GLU A 498 31.87 -19.69 -4.23
C GLU A 498 31.16 -21.00 -4.60
N LYS A 499 30.32 -21.55 -3.71
CA LYS A 499 29.54 -22.77 -4.00
C LYS A 499 28.54 -22.53 -5.14
N LEU A 500 27.86 -21.40 -5.19
CA LEU A 500 26.96 -21.07 -6.28
C LEU A 500 27.68 -20.82 -7.60
N ASN A 501 28.83 -20.18 -7.58
CA ASN A 501 29.65 -20.01 -8.77
C ASN A 501 30.17 -21.38 -9.30
N ALA A 502 30.61 -22.28 -8.43
CA ALA A 502 30.98 -23.63 -8.80
C ALA A 502 29.82 -24.43 -9.42
N PHE A 503 28.59 -24.22 -8.87
CA PHE A 503 27.37 -24.79 -9.44
C PHE A 503 27.10 -24.29 -10.87
N LEU A 504 27.34 -23.02 -11.18
CA LEU A 504 27.18 -22.50 -12.55
C LEU A 504 28.09 -23.16 -13.57
N GLU A 505 29.26 -23.67 -13.13
CA GLU A 505 30.19 -24.44 -14.01
C GLU A 505 29.73 -25.88 -14.21
N ILE A 506 29.22 -26.54 -13.16
CA ILE A 506 28.79 -27.94 -13.20
C ILE A 506 27.36 -28.04 -12.60
N PRO A 507 26.34 -27.59 -13.35
CA PRO A 507 24.97 -27.54 -12.84
C PRO A 507 24.37 -28.95 -12.73
N SER A 508 23.67 -29.20 -11.62
CA SER A 508 22.93 -30.42 -11.35
C SER A 508 21.59 -30.14 -10.66
N GLU A 509 20.49 -30.66 -11.23
CA GLU A 509 19.16 -30.55 -10.59
C GLU A 509 19.17 -31.17 -9.19
N ALA A 510 19.86 -32.29 -8.99
CA ALA A 510 19.94 -32.97 -7.70
C ALA A 510 20.61 -32.11 -6.62
N MET A 511 21.57 -31.24 -6.97
CA MET A 511 22.20 -30.33 -6.02
C MET A 511 21.20 -29.30 -5.48
N ILE A 512 20.27 -28.81 -6.32
CA ILE A 512 19.27 -27.84 -5.92
C ILE A 512 18.15 -28.51 -5.13
N THR A 513 17.61 -29.62 -5.64
CA THR A 513 16.46 -30.29 -5.02
C THR A 513 16.83 -30.92 -3.65
N ASN A 514 18.08 -31.28 -3.44
CA ASN A 514 18.56 -31.84 -2.17
C ASN A 514 19.22 -30.80 -1.25
N ASP A 515 19.34 -29.53 -1.70
CA ASP A 515 19.87 -28.47 -0.85
C ASP A 515 18.93 -28.24 0.34
N PRO A 516 19.43 -28.26 1.60
CA PRO A 516 18.58 -28.24 2.78
C PRO A 516 17.75 -26.96 2.92
N LEU A 517 18.29 -25.79 2.54
CA LEU A 517 17.55 -24.52 2.64
C LEU A 517 16.53 -24.38 1.51
N ASN A 518 16.89 -24.82 0.29
CA ASN A 518 15.95 -24.83 -0.83
C ASN A 518 14.78 -25.79 -0.58
N LYS A 519 15.07 -26.98 -0.05
CA LYS A 519 14.07 -27.98 0.31
C LYS A 519 13.11 -27.44 1.40
N LEU A 520 13.67 -26.88 2.48
CA LEU A 520 12.87 -26.28 3.55
C LEU A 520 11.95 -25.18 3.00
N SER A 521 12.49 -24.24 2.23
CA SER A 521 11.72 -23.17 1.61
C SER A 521 10.58 -23.72 0.73
N ASN A 522 10.88 -24.73 -0.10
CA ASN A 522 9.86 -25.33 -0.97
C ASN A 522 8.76 -26.02 -0.18
N ASP A 523 9.11 -26.78 0.87
CA ASP A 523 8.16 -27.49 1.72
C ASP A 523 7.23 -26.52 2.45
N LEU A 524 7.77 -25.42 3.02
CA LEU A 524 7.01 -24.39 3.70
C LEU A 524 6.05 -23.65 2.75
N LEU A 525 6.53 -23.29 1.56
CA LEU A 525 5.72 -22.62 0.54
C LEU A 525 4.62 -23.54 -0.01
N THR A 526 4.94 -24.82 -0.21
CA THR A 526 3.96 -25.82 -0.64
C THR A 526 2.90 -26.01 0.44
N HIS A 527 3.31 -26.14 1.71
CA HIS A 527 2.40 -26.25 2.84
C HIS A 527 1.46 -25.06 2.97
N LEU A 528 1.97 -23.83 2.82
CA LEU A 528 1.17 -22.60 2.84
C LEU A 528 0.10 -22.57 1.73
N THR A 529 0.44 -23.06 0.54
CA THR A 529 -0.42 -22.95 -0.65
C THR A 529 -1.32 -24.15 -0.89
N THR A 530 -1.01 -25.30 -0.28
CA THR A 530 -1.83 -26.52 -0.39
C THR A 530 -3.15 -26.37 0.37
N ARG A 531 -4.24 -26.70 -0.30
CA ARG A 531 -5.59 -26.69 0.27
C ARG A 531 -6.25 -28.05 0.10
N SER A 532 -6.99 -28.49 1.12
CA SER A 532 -7.87 -29.65 0.98
C SER A 532 -9.05 -29.32 0.06
N GLU A 533 -9.69 -30.33 -0.49
CA GLU A 533 -10.93 -30.19 -1.26
C GLU A 533 -12.01 -29.47 -0.45
N GLU A 534 -12.17 -29.83 0.83
CA GLU A 534 -13.11 -29.21 1.75
C GLU A 534 -12.87 -27.71 1.91
N LEU A 535 -11.61 -27.28 2.10
CA LEU A 535 -11.25 -25.87 2.21
C LEU A 535 -11.45 -25.14 0.87
N THR A 536 -11.17 -25.80 -0.25
CA THR A 536 -11.38 -25.24 -1.59
C THR A 536 -12.88 -25.02 -1.83
N GLN A 537 -13.73 -26.00 -1.49
CA GLN A 537 -15.17 -25.85 -1.60
C GLN A 537 -15.69 -24.74 -0.67
N ALA A 538 -15.25 -24.72 0.59
CA ALA A 538 -15.63 -23.66 1.53
C ALA A 538 -15.23 -22.26 1.05
N GLN A 539 -14.06 -22.12 0.44
CA GLN A 539 -13.61 -20.87 -0.18
C GLN A 539 -14.52 -20.45 -1.36
N ASN A 540 -14.91 -21.40 -2.20
CA ASN A 540 -15.81 -21.14 -3.34
C ASN A 540 -17.18 -20.67 -2.83
N ASP A 541 -17.75 -21.38 -1.84
CA ASP A 541 -19.01 -21.03 -1.22
C ASP A 541 -18.97 -19.66 -0.55
N TYR A 542 -17.87 -19.35 0.14
CA TYR A 542 -17.62 -18.04 0.71
C TYR A 542 -17.55 -16.93 -0.36
N SER A 543 -16.80 -17.15 -1.43
CA SER A 543 -16.63 -16.17 -2.51
C SER A 543 -17.96 -15.82 -3.18
N LYS A 544 -18.79 -16.84 -3.45
CA LYS A 544 -20.15 -16.66 -3.93
C LYS A 544 -21.02 -15.91 -2.94
N SER A 545 -21.00 -16.32 -1.68
CA SER A 545 -21.83 -15.72 -0.63
C SER A 545 -21.41 -14.27 -0.33
N PHE A 546 -20.12 -13.95 -0.37
CA PHE A 546 -19.66 -12.58 -0.16
C PHE A 546 -20.07 -11.67 -1.31
N ARG A 547 -20.02 -12.13 -2.56
CA ARG A 547 -20.56 -11.41 -3.71
C ARG A 547 -22.06 -11.14 -3.55
N LEU A 548 -22.84 -12.14 -3.17
CA LEU A 548 -24.28 -12.01 -2.90
C LEU A 548 -24.61 -11.12 -1.69
N LEU A 549 -23.78 -11.13 -0.64
CA LEU A 549 -23.93 -10.21 0.49
C LEU A 549 -23.84 -8.75 0.01
N VAL A 550 -22.81 -8.44 -0.76
CA VAL A 550 -22.61 -7.07 -1.27
C VAL A 550 -23.72 -6.66 -2.24
N GLU A 551 -24.13 -7.56 -3.13
CA GLU A 551 -25.26 -7.34 -4.03
C GLU A 551 -26.54 -7.04 -3.25
N GLY A 552 -26.93 -7.89 -2.33
CA GLY A 552 -28.17 -7.75 -1.59
C GLY A 552 -28.16 -6.59 -0.57
N LEU A 553 -27.01 -6.23 0.02
CA LEU A 553 -26.88 -5.01 0.83
C LEU A 553 -27.13 -3.76 0.00
N ARG A 554 -26.70 -3.74 -1.26
CA ARG A 554 -26.95 -2.61 -2.19
C ARG A 554 -28.39 -2.60 -2.68
N GLU A 555 -28.97 -3.74 -3.08
CA GLU A 555 -30.36 -3.85 -3.51
C GLU A 555 -31.36 -3.46 -2.40
N SER A 556 -31.11 -3.93 -1.19
CA SER A 556 -31.96 -3.64 -0.01
C SER A 556 -31.79 -2.21 0.53
N LYS A 557 -30.76 -1.47 0.08
CA LYS A 557 -30.35 -0.17 0.61
C LYS A 557 -30.01 -0.20 2.10
N LEU A 558 -29.62 -1.34 2.62
CA LEU A 558 -29.22 -1.52 4.03
C LEU A 558 -27.75 -1.14 4.26
N SER A 559 -26.93 -1.06 3.21
CA SER A 559 -25.55 -0.64 3.33
C SER A 559 -25.45 0.89 3.47
N PRO A 560 -24.73 1.40 4.49
CA PRO A 560 -24.34 2.79 4.53
C PRO A 560 -23.29 3.14 3.46
N ILE A 561 -22.54 2.15 2.98
CA ILE A 561 -21.44 2.30 2.03
C ILE A 561 -22.01 2.37 0.61
N GLN A 562 -21.67 3.46 -0.13
CA GLN A 562 -22.11 3.70 -1.50
C GLN A 562 -21.00 3.65 -2.54
N TYR A 563 -19.75 3.46 -2.11
CA TYR A 563 -18.57 3.40 -2.93
C TYR A 563 -17.93 2.00 -2.87
N PRO A 564 -17.18 1.59 -3.90
CA PRO A 564 -16.47 0.32 -3.89
C PRO A 564 -15.16 0.41 -3.10
N ASP A 565 -14.67 -0.73 -2.63
CA ASP A 565 -13.32 -0.83 -2.08
C ASP A 565 -12.26 -0.29 -3.06
N ALA A 566 -11.18 0.27 -2.51
CA ALA A 566 -10.01 0.65 -3.27
C ALA A 566 -9.33 -0.60 -3.86
N ASN A 567 -8.77 -0.48 -5.05
CA ASN A 567 -8.12 -1.57 -5.79
C ASN A 567 -7.02 -1.09 -6.75
N SER A 568 -6.26 -0.08 -6.35
CA SER A 568 -5.16 0.54 -7.12
C SER A 568 -5.61 1.25 -8.39
N THR A 569 -6.85 1.71 -8.45
CA THR A 569 -7.38 2.56 -9.53
C THR A 569 -7.53 4.00 -9.07
N LEU A 570 -7.51 4.94 -10.02
CA LEU A 570 -7.60 6.37 -9.72
C LEU A 570 -8.92 6.71 -9.01
N ARG A 571 -8.82 7.34 -7.86
CA ARG A 571 -9.94 7.74 -6.99
C ARG A 571 -9.83 9.17 -6.53
N LEU A 572 -10.94 9.70 -6.10
CA LEU A 572 -11.06 11.01 -5.47
C LEU A 572 -11.64 10.86 -4.07
N THR A 573 -11.04 11.54 -3.11
CA THR A 573 -11.59 11.77 -1.78
C THR A 573 -11.59 13.26 -1.48
N TYR A 574 -12.52 13.73 -0.66
CA TYR A 574 -12.61 15.14 -0.33
C TYR A 574 -13.03 15.34 1.13
N GLY A 575 -12.58 16.44 1.68
CA GLY A 575 -12.75 16.77 3.09
C GLY A 575 -12.31 18.20 3.35
N LYS A 576 -11.82 18.43 4.55
CA LYS A 576 -11.34 19.73 5.03
C LYS A 576 -10.06 19.60 5.81
N VAL A 577 -9.32 20.70 5.91
CA VAL A 577 -8.22 20.83 6.86
C VAL A 577 -8.83 20.84 8.28
N ARG A 578 -8.39 19.92 9.14
CA ARG A 578 -8.92 19.71 10.49
C ARG A 578 -7.82 19.45 11.51
N ALA A 579 -8.03 19.89 12.74
CA ALA A 579 -7.28 19.40 13.87
C ALA A 579 -7.89 18.10 14.40
N LEU A 580 -7.10 17.26 15.06
CA LEU A 580 -7.63 16.11 15.79
C LEU A 580 -8.62 16.57 16.88
N PRO A 581 -9.67 15.79 17.18
CA PRO A 581 -10.55 16.04 18.33
C PRO A 581 -9.76 16.14 19.64
N ALA A 582 -10.23 16.95 20.56
CA ALA A 582 -9.51 17.22 21.81
C ALA A 582 -9.23 15.97 22.66
N ASP A 583 -10.12 14.98 22.61
CA ASP A 583 -9.98 13.69 23.29
C ASP A 583 -8.93 12.75 22.65
N LYS A 584 -8.52 13.03 21.42
CA LYS A 584 -7.50 12.29 20.68
C LYS A 584 -6.12 12.97 20.70
N ARG A 585 -6.00 14.15 21.33
CA ARG A 585 -4.75 14.91 21.41
C ARG A 585 -3.97 14.51 22.64
N ASN A 586 -2.67 14.29 22.48
CA ASN A 586 -1.75 14.07 23.59
C ASN A 586 -1.42 15.38 24.33
N ASP A 587 -1.50 16.52 23.64
CA ASP A 587 -1.31 17.88 24.14
C ASP A 587 -2.40 18.80 23.59
N ALA A 588 -3.05 19.58 24.45
CA ALA A 588 -4.08 20.55 24.07
C ALA A 588 -3.57 21.65 23.11
N LYS A 589 -2.24 21.82 22.99
CA LYS A 589 -1.61 22.75 22.04
C LYS A 589 -1.41 22.18 20.64
N ILE A 590 -1.76 20.92 20.38
CA ILE A 590 -1.65 20.32 19.05
C ILE A 590 -2.70 20.90 18.13
N ASN A 591 -2.26 21.52 17.06
CA ASN A 591 -3.06 22.16 16.04
C ASN A 591 -3.28 21.24 14.83
N ASN A 592 -4.00 21.73 13.83
CA ASN A 592 -4.09 21.10 12.51
C ASN A 592 -2.80 21.19 11.68
N TYR A 593 -1.74 21.82 12.21
CA TYR A 593 -0.43 21.96 11.55
C TYR A 593 0.72 21.76 12.52
N THR A 594 1.89 21.47 11.98
CA THR A 594 3.18 21.45 12.67
C THR A 594 4.10 22.56 12.13
N THR A 595 5.16 22.86 12.87
CA THR A 595 6.09 23.96 12.50
C THR A 595 7.54 23.48 12.53
N LEU A 596 8.42 24.22 11.86
CA LEU A 596 9.86 24.01 11.95
C LEU A 596 10.38 24.16 13.39
N GLU A 597 9.77 25.02 14.19
CA GLU A 597 10.08 25.11 15.64
C GLU A 597 9.83 23.77 16.34
N GLY A 598 8.71 23.11 16.05
CA GLY A 598 8.39 21.78 16.58
C GLY A 598 9.42 20.73 16.15
N MET A 599 9.86 20.79 14.88
CA MET A 599 10.90 19.91 14.36
C MET A 599 12.24 20.12 15.10
N VAL A 600 12.66 21.37 15.27
CA VAL A 600 13.90 21.72 16.01
C VAL A 600 13.81 21.32 17.49
N LYS A 601 12.65 21.42 18.14
CA LYS A 601 12.46 20.95 19.52
C LYS A 601 12.62 19.43 19.67
N LYS A 602 12.35 18.65 18.65
CA LYS A 602 12.58 17.20 18.61
C LYS A 602 14.03 16.84 18.25
N HIS A 603 14.84 17.78 17.78
CA HIS A 603 16.21 17.52 17.36
C HIS A 603 17.07 16.92 18.48
N LYS A 604 17.80 15.87 18.12
CA LYS A 604 18.82 15.21 18.97
C LYS A 604 20.06 15.02 18.11
N ALA A 605 21.14 15.70 18.45
CA ALA A 605 22.39 15.60 17.68
C ALA A 605 22.91 14.15 17.65
N GLY A 606 23.19 13.63 16.45
CA GLY A 606 23.69 12.28 16.26
C GLY A 606 22.66 11.16 16.41
N ASP A 607 21.39 11.49 16.64
CA ASP A 607 20.29 10.51 16.62
C ASP A 607 19.95 10.13 15.19
N GLU A 608 19.59 8.88 14.94
CA GLU A 608 19.31 8.40 13.57
C GLU A 608 17.98 8.92 13.02
N GLU A 609 16.99 9.16 13.88
CA GLU A 609 15.64 9.56 13.47
C GLU A 609 15.40 11.07 13.65
N PHE A 610 16.06 11.70 14.64
CA PHE A 610 15.79 13.08 15.04
C PHE A 610 16.98 14.04 14.83
N ASN A 611 17.98 13.64 14.06
CA ASN A 611 19.09 14.54 13.73
C ASN A 611 18.68 15.53 12.64
N LEU A 612 19.05 16.81 12.80
CA LEU A 612 18.89 17.85 11.76
C LEU A 612 20.26 18.36 11.31
N SER A 613 20.33 18.75 10.05
CA SER A 613 21.53 19.37 9.51
C SER A 613 21.75 20.76 10.10
N GLN A 614 23.02 21.15 10.31
CA GLN A 614 23.37 22.46 10.85
C GLN A 614 22.83 23.62 9.97
N PRO A 615 22.86 23.56 8.62
CA PRO A 615 22.25 24.60 7.80
C PRO A 615 20.78 24.86 8.08
N LEU A 616 19.98 23.80 8.34
CA LEU A 616 18.56 23.96 8.67
C LEU A 616 18.36 24.63 10.03
N ILE A 617 19.18 24.25 11.03
CA ILE A 617 19.19 24.86 12.38
C ILE A 617 19.57 26.33 12.27
N ASP A 618 20.56 26.68 11.43
CA ASP A 618 21.01 28.06 11.23
C ASP A 618 19.94 28.93 10.56
N LEU A 619 19.21 28.41 9.58
CA LEU A 619 18.06 29.07 8.96
C LEU A 619 16.93 29.32 9.97
N TYR A 620 16.65 28.32 10.82
CA TYR A 620 15.67 28.46 11.88
C TYR A 620 16.08 29.56 12.90
N ASN A 621 17.33 29.56 13.34
CA ASN A 621 17.82 30.53 14.31
C ASN A 621 17.80 31.97 13.76
N LYS A 622 18.07 32.14 12.46
CA LYS A 622 17.98 33.43 11.76
C LYS A 622 16.54 33.80 11.40
N LYS A 623 15.59 32.89 11.53
CA LYS A 623 14.22 33.01 11.01
C LYS A 623 14.16 33.40 9.53
N ASP A 624 15.12 32.88 8.76
CA ASP A 624 15.22 33.10 7.34
C ASP A 624 14.37 32.08 6.56
N PHE A 625 13.07 32.32 6.54
CA PHE A 625 12.08 31.45 5.90
C PHE A 625 11.62 32.01 4.53
N GLY A 626 12.18 33.12 4.11
CA GLY A 626 11.86 33.77 2.84
C GLY A 626 10.36 34.03 2.70
N GLN A 627 9.82 33.74 1.52
CA GLN A 627 8.39 33.90 1.21
C GLN A 627 7.48 32.84 1.87
N TYR A 628 8.05 31.83 2.53
CA TYR A 628 7.31 30.72 3.13
C TYR A 628 6.94 30.94 4.61
N ALA A 629 7.42 32.07 5.19
CA ALA A 629 7.02 32.48 6.54
C ALA A 629 5.52 32.74 6.60
N ASP A 630 4.83 32.19 7.59
CA ASP A 630 3.44 32.54 7.89
C ASP A 630 3.38 33.92 8.58
N LYS A 631 2.17 34.46 8.72
CA LYS A 631 1.91 35.79 9.29
C LYS A 631 2.43 35.96 10.71
N ASP A 632 2.47 34.88 11.47
CA ASP A 632 3.01 34.85 12.84
C ASP A 632 4.53 34.66 12.90
N GLY A 633 5.20 34.59 11.72
CA GLY A 633 6.64 34.37 11.60
C GLY A 633 7.07 32.92 11.79
N SER A 634 6.12 31.97 11.86
CA SER A 634 6.43 30.54 11.85
C SER A 634 6.59 30.00 10.44
N LEU A 635 7.21 28.81 10.30
CA LEU A 635 7.22 28.02 9.07
C LEU A 635 6.42 26.75 9.31
N HIS A 636 5.31 26.60 8.64
CA HIS A 636 4.48 25.39 8.70
C HIS A 636 5.14 24.25 7.91
N VAL A 637 5.10 23.04 8.46
CA VAL A 637 5.72 21.83 7.85
C VAL A 637 4.64 20.89 7.34
N ASN A 638 3.76 20.42 8.22
CA ASN A 638 2.68 19.49 7.87
C ASN A 638 1.34 20.00 8.36
N PHE A 639 0.26 19.48 7.75
CA PHE A 639 -1.11 19.75 8.19
C PHE A 639 -1.97 18.49 8.09
N LEU A 640 -3.08 18.48 8.78
CA LEU A 640 -4.06 17.39 8.82
C LEU A 640 -5.29 17.71 7.98
N THR A 641 -5.85 16.68 7.37
CA THR A 641 -7.16 16.72 6.71
C THR A 641 -7.99 15.50 7.13
N ASP A 642 -9.31 15.61 7.01
CA ASP A 642 -10.26 14.52 7.26
C ASP A 642 -10.60 13.71 5.98
N ASN A 643 -9.70 13.68 5.01
CA ASN A 643 -9.86 12.91 3.78
C ASN A 643 -9.76 11.39 4.05
N ASP A 644 -10.54 10.61 3.32
CA ASP A 644 -10.49 9.14 3.34
C ASP A 644 -9.35 8.66 2.44
N ILE A 645 -8.25 8.17 3.02
CA ILE A 645 -7.07 7.68 2.32
C ILE A 645 -6.62 6.31 2.85
N THR A 646 -5.85 5.59 2.05
CA THR A 646 -5.15 4.36 2.43
C THR A 646 -3.80 4.26 1.72
N GLY A 647 -3.01 3.23 2.01
CA GLY A 647 -1.76 2.94 1.31
C GLY A 647 -1.92 2.99 -0.20
N GLY A 648 -0.99 3.64 -0.91
CA GLY A 648 -1.07 3.97 -2.34
C GLY A 648 -1.47 5.42 -2.61
N ASN A 649 -2.16 6.09 -1.66
CA ASN A 649 -2.33 7.55 -1.71
C ASN A 649 -1.05 8.33 -1.37
N SER A 650 0.00 7.67 -0.89
CA SER A 650 1.31 8.29 -0.69
C SER A 650 1.76 9.02 -1.96
N GLY A 651 2.12 10.32 -1.82
CA GLY A 651 2.48 11.20 -2.93
C GLY A 651 1.30 11.79 -3.70
N SER A 652 0.05 11.52 -3.29
CA SER A 652 -1.11 12.16 -3.93
C SER A 652 -1.16 13.65 -3.65
N PRO A 653 -1.54 14.48 -4.64
CA PRO A 653 -1.72 15.90 -4.41
C PRO A 653 -2.92 16.15 -3.49
N VAL A 654 -2.72 17.00 -2.51
CA VAL A 654 -3.80 17.65 -1.76
C VAL A 654 -4.11 18.96 -2.47
N LEU A 655 -5.35 19.12 -2.93
CA LEU A 655 -5.79 20.25 -3.77
C LEU A 655 -6.81 21.11 -3.02
N ASN A 656 -6.72 22.43 -3.19
CA ASN A 656 -7.74 23.34 -2.72
C ASN A 656 -8.97 23.38 -3.67
N GLY A 657 -9.97 24.19 -3.34
CA GLY A 657 -11.20 24.30 -4.14
C GLY A 657 -11.01 24.80 -5.58
N LYS A 658 -9.83 25.35 -5.91
CA LYS A 658 -9.46 25.81 -7.26
C LYS A 658 -8.64 24.80 -8.04
N GLY A 659 -8.32 23.63 -7.46
CA GLY A 659 -7.43 22.65 -8.06
C GLY A 659 -5.94 23.01 -7.95
N GLU A 660 -5.57 23.97 -7.07
CA GLU A 660 -4.18 24.32 -6.80
C GLU A 660 -3.61 23.34 -5.76
N LEU A 661 -2.37 22.87 -5.97
CA LEU A 661 -1.63 22.01 -5.05
C LEU A 661 -1.29 22.76 -3.76
N ILE A 662 -1.69 22.22 -2.61
CA ILE A 662 -1.45 22.78 -1.28
C ILE A 662 -0.60 21.86 -0.38
N GLY A 663 -0.36 20.62 -0.78
CA GLY A 663 0.46 19.65 -0.07
C GLY A 663 0.43 18.28 -0.70
N LEU A 664 1.14 17.34 -0.08
CA LEU A 664 1.21 15.93 -0.45
C LEU A 664 0.59 15.07 0.66
N ALA A 665 -0.26 14.13 0.30
CA ALA A 665 -0.65 13.07 1.21
C ALA A 665 0.54 12.12 1.40
N PHE A 666 0.94 11.83 2.64
CA PHE A 666 2.08 10.96 2.87
C PHE A 666 1.84 9.91 3.97
N ASP A 667 0.96 10.18 4.93
CA ASP A 667 0.71 9.27 6.04
C ASP A 667 -0.70 9.46 6.60
N GLY A 668 -1.18 8.50 7.38
CA GLY A 668 -2.37 8.60 8.22
C GLY A 668 -1.99 8.71 9.68
N ASN A 669 -2.95 9.00 10.54
CA ASN A 669 -2.75 8.97 11.99
C ASN A 669 -3.13 7.60 12.55
N ILE A 670 -2.50 7.21 13.67
CA ILE A 670 -2.77 5.94 14.33
C ILE A 670 -4.23 5.82 14.77
N GLU A 671 -4.90 6.93 15.03
CA GLU A 671 -6.33 6.98 15.35
C GLU A 671 -7.21 6.51 14.19
N ALA A 672 -6.78 6.74 12.95
CA ALA A 672 -7.48 6.34 11.72
C ALA A 672 -6.98 4.99 11.16
N MET A 673 -6.18 4.22 11.92
CA MET A 673 -5.53 3.00 11.44
C MET A 673 -6.51 1.93 10.95
N ALA A 674 -7.75 1.90 11.47
CA ALA A 674 -8.80 1.03 10.97
C ALA A 674 -9.37 1.45 9.60
N GLY A 675 -8.84 2.50 8.98
CA GLY A 675 -9.33 3.11 7.74
C GLY A 675 -9.51 2.17 6.56
N ASP A 676 -8.81 1.04 6.52
CA ASP A 676 -9.06 0.02 5.49
C ASP A 676 -10.42 -0.68 5.65
N VAL A 677 -10.99 -0.71 6.84
CA VAL A 677 -12.22 -1.45 7.19
C VAL A 677 -13.36 -0.53 7.54
N ILE A 678 -13.08 0.56 8.25
CA ILE A 678 -14.06 1.56 8.68
C ILE A 678 -13.45 2.95 8.62
N PHE A 679 -14.16 3.89 8.02
CA PHE A 679 -13.77 5.30 8.04
C PHE A 679 -14.07 5.92 9.41
N ASP A 680 -13.12 6.65 9.97
CA ASP A 680 -13.29 7.45 11.17
C ASP A 680 -13.23 8.95 10.78
N ASP A 681 -14.35 9.63 10.90
CA ASP A 681 -14.51 11.04 10.54
C ASP A 681 -14.15 12.00 11.70
N LYS A 682 -13.65 11.46 12.81
CA LYS A 682 -13.40 12.22 14.06
C LYS A 682 -11.92 12.40 14.34
#